data_bd448a67099d9cd23e60c9d1812d7064
#
_entry.id   bd448a67099d9cd23e60c9d1812d7064
#
_cell.length_a   1.000
_cell.length_b   1.000
_cell.length_c   1.000
_cell.angle_alpha   90.00
_cell.angle_beta   90.00
_cell.angle_gamma   90.00
#
_symmetry.space_group_name_H-M   'P 1'
#
loop_
_entity.id
_entity.type
_entity.pdbx_description
1 polymer ?
#
loop_
_entity_poly.entity_id
_entity_poly.type
_entity_poly.pdbx_seq_one_letter_code
_entity_poly.pdbx_strand_id
1 'polypeptide(L)'
;MPIILGWLAIAVVLSISVPSLEQVEKDHAVAMNPDAAPSFQATQRMGKLFDESNSGVVAMIVVEGQQPLGEDTHRYYDDLIRQLKADTTHVQHVQDFWGDDMTQAAAQSLDGKATYVQVALTDPRQGVSANQSVEAVRGIVDRTQAPQGVKAFVTGPAAFAADLGPAGNRTVLLVTGLSLAVIFTMLLLVYRSVVSVILMLVVVGIELTVARGFVALLGNLGFIGITTFVVNLLVALAIAAGTDYGIFFTGRYQEARRNGEDKEAAFYTTFRSVAKVVLGSGLTIAGAVLCLHFTRLPVYQTLGVATAVGMVVAVAVAITLVPAVIAVGSRFGLFEPKRKVTVRRWRRIGAAIVRWPAPILVATCAVALIGLLTLPVYQPSYNDQKYIPQDIPANVGYAAASRHFPQSLMMAPDILLIEADHDMRNPVDFLVLNKLARGVQAVPGVSRVQAVTRPGGEPLKHTTIPFMLSMSSASQSHLMPFQRNRMDDLLVQADDMLKTIAIMKRMQALTEQMVGTTHDMVGTTHELEDIMNDLRDHVMDFDDFIRPLRNYLYWEKHCYDIPVCQALRSVFDTLDGVDEVSDKLSDLVANLDRLDELLPQMAEQFPVMIETMESTRKMMLSMHSTMSGIFDQMEQTTNNATAMGKAFDAAQNDDSFYLPPEVFENEDFKRVMDIFLSPDGKAARLLISQRGDPATREGISLVQPIETAAVEALKGTPLRNAKIYMTGTAASVKDIVDGSKYDLLIAATAALCLIFGIMLIMTRSFVAALVIVGTVALSLGAAFXXXXXXXXXXXXXXXXXXXXXXXXXXXXXXXXXXXXXXXXXXXXXXXXXXXXXXXXXXXXXXXXXXXXXXXXXXXXXXXXXXXXXXXXXXXXXXXXXXWPQRVRQRPARAFHASAGPRPLMSFLLQKQER
;
A
#
# COMPACT_ATOMS: atom_id res chain seq x y z
N MET A 1 -36.57 -8.84 32.35
CA MET A 1 -36.50 -7.41 31.93
C MET A 1 -35.33 -6.66 32.56
N PRO A 2 -35.10 -6.67 33.90
CA PRO A 2 -33.98 -5.85 34.46
C PRO A 2 -32.62 -6.20 33.90
N ILE A 3 -32.31 -7.48 33.63
CA ILE A 3 -31.03 -7.89 33.04
C ILE A 3 -30.83 -7.30 31.62
N ILE A 4 -31.91 -7.32 30.82
CA ILE A 4 -31.87 -6.78 29.44
C ILE A 4 -31.65 -5.26 29.48
N LEU A 5 -32.42 -4.57 30.35
CA LEU A 5 -32.27 -3.12 30.53
C LEU A 5 -30.90 -2.75 31.10
N GLY A 6 -30.36 -3.58 32.01
CA GLY A 6 -29.03 -3.40 32.58
C GLY A 6 -27.93 -3.44 31.53
N TRP A 7 -27.94 -4.46 30.65
CA TRP A 7 -26.94 -4.58 29.59
C TRP A 7 -27.07 -3.48 28.53
N LEU A 8 -28.32 -3.07 28.20
CA LEU A 8 -28.58 -1.93 27.32
C LEU A 8 -28.01 -0.63 27.93
N ALA A 9 -28.26 -0.41 29.23
CA ALA A 9 -27.73 0.77 29.92
C ALA A 9 -26.21 0.76 29.93
N ILE A 10 -25.56 -0.38 30.20
CA ILE A 10 -24.10 -0.53 30.15
C ILE A 10 -23.58 -0.20 28.72
N ALA A 11 -24.23 -0.75 27.70
CA ALA A 11 -23.83 -0.49 26.29
C ALA A 11 -23.92 1.00 25.95
N VAL A 12 -25.01 1.66 26.34
CA VAL A 12 -25.25 3.10 26.12
C VAL A 12 -24.21 3.93 26.89
N VAL A 13 -23.99 3.63 28.17
CA VAL A 13 -23.00 4.37 28.98
C VAL A 13 -21.61 4.25 28.37
N LEU A 14 -21.17 3.04 28.02
CA LEU A 14 -19.86 2.84 27.42
C LEU A 14 -19.73 3.58 26.07
N SER A 15 -20.79 3.57 25.25
CA SER A 15 -20.79 4.24 23.93
C SER A 15 -20.73 5.77 24.04
N ILE A 16 -21.23 6.35 25.15
CA ILE A 16 -21.25 7.81 25.35
C ILE A 16 -20.00 8.28 26.10
N SER A 17 -19.55 7.49 27.11
CA SER A 17 -18.51 7.92 28.06
C SER A 17 -17.08 7.55 27.62
N VAL A 18 -16.93 6.62 26.67
CA VAL A 18 -15.62 6.11 26.28
C VAL A 18 -15.40 6.40 24.79
N PRO A 19 -14.22 6.90 24.40
CA PRO A 19 -13.89 7.05 22.97
C PRO A 19 -13.99 5.70 22.25
N SER A 20 -14.23 5.75 20.94
CA SER A 20 -14.31 4.50 20.16
C SER A 20 -12.98 3.73 20.25
N LEU A 21 -13.08 2.41 20.14
CA LEU A 21 -11.90 1.53 20.21
C LEU A 21 -10.86 1.93 19.15
N GLU A 22 -11.30 2.37 17.97
CA GLU A 22 -10.46 2.85 16.88
C GLU A 22 -9.77 4.19 17.23
N GLN A 23 -10.42 5.03 18.03
CA GLN A 23 -9.80 6.29 18.49
C GLN A 23 -8.73 5.97 19.54
N VAL A 24 -9.03 5.11 20.49
CA VAL A 24 -8.07 4.70 21.53
C VAL A 24 -6.85 3.99 20.89
N GLU A 25 -7.06 3.22 19.82
CA GLU A 25 -5.97 2.61 19.04
C GLU A 25 -5.02 3.67 18.49
N LYS A 26 -5.55 4.77 17.94
CA LYS A 26 -4.72 5.86 17.40
C LYS A 26 -3.93 6.58 18.50
N ASP A 27 -4.55 6.77 19.66
CA ASP A 27 -3.96 7.54 20.77
C ASP A 27 -2.95 6.70 21.59
N HIS A 28 -3.11 5.36 21.62
CA HIS A 28 -2.32 4.45 22.44
C HIS A 28 -1.75 3.27 21.63
N ALA A 29 -1.32 3.54 20.39
CA ALA A 29 -0.75 2.53 19.50
C ALA A 29 0.53 1.92 20.09
N VAL A 30 0.70 0.61 19.93
CA VAL A 30 1.85 -0.14 20.44
C VAL A 30 2.78 -0.49 19.29
N ALA A 31 4.08 -0.27 19.50
CA ALA A 31 5.12 -0.62 18.52
C ALA A 31 5.16 -2.14 18.28
N MET A 32 5.50 -2.52 17.06
CA MET A 32 5.59 -3.93 16.68
C MET A 32 6.81 -4.60 17.31
N ASN A 33 7.97 -3.90 17.33
CA ASN A 33 9.21 -4.40 17.93
C ASN A 33 9.25 -4.10 19.43
N PRO A 34 9.78 -5.03 20.23
CA PRO A 34 10.01 -4.76 21.65
C PRO A 34 11.15 -3.75 21.84
N ASP A 35 11.13 -3.02 22.95
CA ASP A 35 12.15 -2.03 23.29
C ASP A 35 13.56 -2.66 23.42
N ALA A 36 13.62 -3.95 23.69
CA ALA A 36 14.87 -4.71 23.80
C ALA A 36 15.41 -5.18 22.44
N ALA A 37 14.68 -4.98 21.34
CA ALA A 37 15.11 -5.42 20.01
C ALA A 37 16.39 -4.66 19.57
N PRO A 38 17.42 -5.36 19.06
CA PRO A 38 18.67 -4.71 18.63
C PRO A 38 18.46 -3.56 17.63
N SER A 39 17.60 -3.76 16.65
CA SER A 39 17.29 -2.72 15.63
C SER A 39 16.63 -1.50 16.26
N PHE A 40 15.74 -1.69 17.25
CA PHE A 40 15.05 -0.60 17.94
C PHE A 40 16.04 0.20 18.80
N GLN A 41 16.91 -0.50 19.54
CA GLN A 41 17.98 0.11 20.34
C GLN A 41 18.96 0.88 19.43
N ALA A 42 19.28 0.34 18.26
CA ALA A 42 20.11 1.01 17.25
C ALA A 42 19.48 2.31 16.78
N THR A 43 18.16 2.29 16.51
CA THR A 43 17.41 3.51 16.11
C THR A 43 17.46 4.56 17.22
N GLN A 44 17.17 4.17 18.46
CA GLN A 44 17.23 5.08 19.61
C GLN A 44 18.63 5.66 19.81
N ARG A 45 19.65 4.80 19.67
CA ARG A 45 21.06 5.21 19.82
C ARG A 45 21.44 6.22 18.74
N MET A 46 21.04 5.94 17.49
CA MET A 46 21.26 6.83 16.35
C MET A 46 20.61 8.19 16.58
N GLY A 47 19.33 8.19 17.00
CA GLY A 47 18.61 9.43 17.28
C GLY A 47 19.30 10.30 18.32
N LYS A 48 19.85 9.67 19.38
CA LYS A 48 20.59 10.39 20.44
C LYS A 48 21.93 10.93 19.95
N LEU A 49 22.64 10.15 19.11
CA LEU A 49 23.98 10.54 18.64
C LEU A 49 23.94 11.63 17.57
N PHE A 50 22.91 11.61 16.74
CA PHE A 50 22.74 12.59 15.64
C PHE A 50 21.82 13.74 16.02
N ASP A 51 21.33 13.79 17.25
CA ASP A 51 20.35 14.78 17.73
C ASP A 51 19.09 14.80 16.85
N GLU A 52 18.69 13.60 16.36
CA GLU A 52 17.53 13.36 15.51
C GLU A 52 16.41 12.71 16.32
N SER A 53 15.21 12.67 15.74
CA SER A 53 14.06 12.03 16.38
C SER A 53 14.29 10.55 16.66
N ASN A 54 13.91 10.13 17.86
CA ASN A 54 13.87 8.72 18.26
C ASN A 54 12.61 8.01 17.77
N SER A 55 11.71 8.69 17.09
CA SER A 55 10.40 8.13 16.70
C SER A 55 10.51 7.00 15.67
N GLY A 56 11.50 7.06 14.81
CA GLY A 56 11.60 6.14 13.67
C GLY A 56 10.45 6.30 12.66
N VAL A 57 9.67 7.37 12.79
CA VAL A 57 8.49 7.62 11.95
C VAL A 57 8.94 8.46 10.76
N VAL A 58 9.17 7.80 9.63
CA VAL A 58 9.72 8.43 8.43
C VAL A 58 8.71 8.38 7.29
N ALA A 59 8.47 9.52 6.67
CA ALA A 59 7.76 9.64 5.39
C ALA A 59 8.78 9.95 4.28
N MET A 60 8.44 9.59 3.06
CA MET A 60 9.24 9.92 1.88
C MET A 60 8.37 10.67 0.89
N ILE A 61 8.92 11.74 0.33
CA ILE A 61 8.28 12.45 -0.77
C ILE A 61 9.09 12.14 -2.03
N VAL A 62 8.40 11.64 -3.04
CA VAL A 62 8.99 11.31 -4.35
C VAL A 62 8.46 12.31 -5.36
N VAL A 63 9.38 12.99 -6.03
CA VAL A 63 9.06 13.94 -7.11
C VAL A 63 9.38 13.24 -8.43
N GLU A 64 8.36 13.06 -9.27
CA GLU A 64 8.46 12.33 -10.55
C GLU A 64 8.10 13.28 -11.70
N GLY A 65 8.98 13.37 -12.70
CA GLY A 65 8.75 14.13 -13.92
C GLY A 65 8.55 13.23 -15.14
N GLN A 66 7.79 13.71 -16.09
CA GLN A 66 7.62 13.02 -17.39
C GLN A 66 8.92 13.09 -18.21
N GLN A 67 9.71 14.13 -18.01
CA GLN A 67 11.02 14.38 -18.64
C GLN A 67 12.07 14.49 -17.54
N PRO A 68 13.36 14.44 -17.88
CA PRO A 68 14.41 14.65 -16.88
C PRO A 68 14.21 15.96 -16.13
N LEU A 69 14.46 15.91 -14.81
CA LEU A 69 14.22 17.04 -13.89
C LEU A 69 15.17 18.20 -14.23
N GLY A 70 14.60 19.36 -14.39
CA GLY A 70 15.34 20.60 -14.72
C GLY A 70 15.25 21.64 -13.63
N GLU A 71 15.76 22.85 -13.91
CA GLU A 71 15.83 23.96 -12.97
C GLU A 71 14.48 24.34 -12.36
N ASP A 72 13.39 24.27 -13.15
CA ASP A 72 12.04 24.55 -12.62
C ASP A 72 11.64 23.55 -11.53
N THR A 73 12.09 22.28 -11.68
CA THR A 73 11.84 21.27 -10.67
C THR A 73 12.73 21.48 -9.44
N HIS A 74 13.97 21.98 -9.63
CA HIS A 74 14.84 22.35 -8.51
C HIS A 74 14.19 23.46 -7.67
N ARG A 75 13.70 24.52 -8.32
CA ARG A 75 13.02 25.62 -7.63
C ARG A 75 11.77 25.13 -6.86
N TYR A 76 10.99 24.26 -7.48
CA TYR A 76 9.84 23.61 -6.83
C TYR A 76 10.28 22.81 -5.60
N TYR A 77 11.33 22.00 -5.77
CA TYR A 77 11.88 21.17 -4.70
C TYR A 77 12.38 22.04 -3.53
N ASP A 78 13.15 23.09 -3.80
CA ASP A 78 13.67 24.00 -2.78
C ASP A 78 12.53 24.67 -2.00
N ASP A 79 11.46 25.09 -2.70
CA ASP A 79 10.29 25.67 -2.06
C ASP A 79 9.57 24.65 -1.16
N LEU A 80 9.46 23.42 -1.64
CA LEU A 80 8.88 22.31 -0.88
C LEU A 80 9.70 22.05 0.41
N ILE A 81 11.03 21.94 0.28
CA ILE A 81 11.96 21.74 1.41
C ILE A 81 11.82 22.89 2.41
N ARG A 82 11.75 24.12 1.93
CA ARG A 82 11.60 25.32 2.80
C ARG A 82 10.31 25.25 3.61
N GLN A 83 9.20 24.88 2.98
CA GLN A 83 7.90 24.74 3.65
C GLN A 83 7.90 23.60 4.67
N LEU A 84 8.54 22.46 4.33
CA LEU A 84 8.67 21.33 5.23
C LEU A 84 9.49 21.69 6.48
N LYS A 85 10.62 22.37 6.30
CA LYS A 85 11.49 22.83 7.40
C LYS A 85 10.80 23.90 8.28
N ALA A 86 9.83 24.64 7.73
CA ALA A 86 9.07 25.64 8.46
C ALA A 86 8.00 25.05 9.38
N ASP A 87 7.54 23.83 9.12
CA ASP A 87 6.51 23.16 9.94
C ASP A 87 7.16 22.31 11.04
N THR A 88 7.67 22.97 12.07
CA THR A 88 8.33 22.30 13.21
C THR A 88 7.36 21.56 14.13
N THR A 89 6.04 21.68 13.91
CA THR A 89 5.02 20.93 14.67
C THR A 89 4.93 19.49 14.22
N HIS A 90 4.96 19.25 12.91
CA HIS A 90 4.74 17.93 12.32
C HIS A 90 6.00 17.30 11.75
N VAL A 91 6.99 18.13 11.36
CA VAL A 91 8.26 17.70 10.75
C VAL A 91 9.39 18.02 11.73
N GLN A 92 10.13 16.99 12.11
CA GLN A 92 11.28 17.15 12.99
C GLN A 92 12.56 17.42 12.19
N HIS A 93 12.78 16.66 11.11
CA HIS A 93 13.99 16.79 10.31
C HIS A 93 13.71 16.43 8.84
N VAL A 94 14.37 17.15 7.93
CA VAL A 94 14.30 16.89 6.49
C VAL A 94 15.70 16.54 5.99
N GLN A 95 15.88 15.31 5.49
CA GLN A 95 17.13 14.88 4.87
C GLN A 95 17.09 15.25 3.39
N ASP A 96 17.74 16.36 3.09
CA ASP A 96 17.77 16.98 1.78
C ASP A 96 19.03 16.55 1.02
N PHE A 97 18.92 15.44 0.27
CA PHE A 97 20.03 14.91 -0.52
C PHE A 97 20.14 15.55 -1.91
N TRP A 98 19.03 16.00 -2.47
CA TRP A 98 19.03 16.53 -3.86
C TRP A 98 19.38 18.01 -3.94
N GLY A 99 19.24 18.74 -2.86
CA GLY A 99 19.62 20.14 -2.77
C GLY A 99 21.12 20.40 -2.57
N ASP A 100 21.95 19.35 -2.47
CA ASP A 100 23.39 19.46 -2.27
C ASP A 100 24.15 18.75 -3.40
N ASP A 101 25.07 19.45 -4.06
CA ASP A 101 25.80 18.95 -5.23
C ASP A 101 26.57 17.65 -4.98
N MET A 102 27.03 17.41 -3.76
CA MET A 102 27.80 16.21 -3.42
C MET A 102 26.91 14.96 -3.22
N THR A 103 25.65 15.16 -2.85
CA THR A 103 24.69 14.06 -2.60
C THR A 103 23.61 13.96 -3.68
N GLN A 104 23.46 14.95 -4.53
CA GLN A 104 22.41 15.03 -5.57
C GLN A 104 22.35 13.75 -6.43
N ALA A 105 23.50 13.26 -6.84
CA ALA A 105 23.58 12.05 -7.67
C ALA A 105 23.02 10.80 -6.98
N ALA A 106 22.98 10.80 -5.65
CA ALA A 106 22.41 9.69 -4.88
C ALA A 106 20.89 9.76 -4.79
N ALA A 107 20.35 10.98 -4.75
CA ALA A 107 18.91 11.22 -4.62
C ALA A 107 18.19 11.21 -5.97
N GLN A 108 18.89 11.42 -7.05
CA GLN A 108 18.33 11.42 -8.40
C GLN A 108 18.34 10.00 -8.99
N SER A 109 17.29 9.66 -9.70
CA SER A 109 17.18 8.35 -10.38
C SER A 109 18.13 8.28 -11.58
N LEU A 110 18.51 7.06 -11.97
CA LEU A 110 19.43 6.83 -13.09
C LEU A 110 18.92 7.40 -14.43
N ASP A 111 17.59 7.51 -14.58
CA ASP A 111 16.98 8.08 -15.80
C ASP A 111 16.77 9.59 -15.68
N GLY A 112 17.21 10.20 -14.59
CA GLY A 112 17.10 11.64 -14.32
C GLY A 112 15.68 12.15 -14.12
N LYS A 113 14.67 11.27 -14.02
CA LYS A 113 13.24 11.66 -14.01
C LYS A 113 12.62 11.70 -12.63
N ALA A 114 13.32 11.26 -11.62
CA ALA A 114 12.76 11.26 -10.26
C ALA A 114 13.81 11.63 -9.22
N THR A 115 13.34 12.23 -8.14
CA THR A 115 14.14 12.48 -6.94
C THR A 115 13.28 12.19 -5.71
N TYR A 116 13.92 12.07 -4.55
CA TYR A 116 13.22 11.87 -3.30
C TYR A 116 13.81 12.71 -2.18
N VAL A 117 12.98 12.95 -1.16
CA VAL A 117 13.39 13.55 0.11
C VAL A 117 12.81 12.71 1.24
N GLN A 118 13.61 12.53 2.28
CA GLN A 118 13.23 11.76 3.46
C GLN A 118 12.87 12.75 4.58
N VAL A 119 11.68 12.56 5.16
CA VAL A 119 11.11 13.47 6.17
C VAL A 119 10.90 12.68 7.45
N ALA A 120 11.68 13.00 8.49
CA ALA A 120 11.47 12.48 9.83
C ALA A 120 10.35 13.27 10.49
N LEU A 121 9.30 12.58 10.93
CA LEU A 121 8.11 13.20 11.52
C LEU A 121 8.26 13.30 13.04
N THR A 122 7.54 14.22 13.63
CA THR A 122 7.52 14.44 15.08
C THR A 122 7.09 13.17 15.81
N ASP A 123 7.76 12.85 16.92
CA ASP A 123 7.46 11.66 17.74
C ASP A 123 6.01 11.73 18.26
N PRO A 124 5.19 10.72 18.02
CA PRO A 124 3.81 10.68 18.54
C PRO A 124 3.70 10.89 20.05
N ARG A 125 4.75 10.56 20.80
CA ARG A 125 4.79 10.79 22.27
C ARG A 125 4.79 12.28 22.63
N GLN A 126 5.05 13.16 21.66
CA GLN A 126 5.03 14.62 21.87
C GLN A 126 3.65 15.24 21.62
N GLY A 127 2.62 14.41 21.45
CA GLY A 127 1.22 14.83 21.38
C GLY A 127 0.63 15.02 19.99
N VAL A 128 1.42 14.82 18.95
CA VAL A 128 0.94 14.88 17.55
C VAL A 128 1.00 13.46 16.97
N SER A 129 -0.13 12.93 16.52
CA SER A 129 -0.13 11.56 15.98
C SER A 129 0.60 11.51 14.63
N ALA A 130 1.25 10.38 14.34
CA ALA A 130 1.94 10.15 13.07
C ALA A 130 1.01 10.39 11.86
N ASN A 131 -0.28 10.03 12.00
CA ASN A 131 -1.28 10.24 10.94
C ASN A 131 -1.51 11.72 10.67
N GLN A 132 -1.56 12.55 11.72
CA GLN A 132 -1.69 14.00 11.58
C GLN A 132 -0.47 14.61 10.89
N SER A 133 0.73 14.14 11.26
CA SER A 133 1.98 14.60 10.64
C SER A 133 2.03 14.24 9.15
N VAL A 134 1.61 13.02 8.76
CA VAL A 134 1.55 12.60 7.36
C VAL A 134 0.56 13.48 6.58
N GLU A 135 -0.63 13.76 7.16
CA GLU A 135 -1.63 14.61 6.51
C GLU A 135 -1.14 16.06 6.36
N ALA A 136 -0.39 16.57 7.36
CA ALA A 136 0.23 17.89 7.26
C ALA A 136 1.25 17.95 6.11
N VAL A 137 2.10 16.92 6.00
CA VAL A 137 3.08 16.80 4.90
C VAL A 137 2.35 16.71 3.54
N ARG A 138 1.28 15.93 3.43
CA ARG A 138 0.45 15.88 2.21
C ARG A 138 -0.12 17.25 1.88
N GLY A 139 -0.63 17.94 2.89
CA GLY A 139 -1.15 19.30 2.73
C GLY A 139 -0.10 20.29 2.22
N ILE A 140 1.17 20.15 2.64
CA ILE A 140 2.28 20.96 2.12
C ILE A 140 2.54 20.62 0.66
N VAL A 141 2.64 19.32 0.33
CA VAL A 141 2.87 18.84 -1.04
C VAL A 141 1.77 19.33 -1.99
N ASP A 142 0.50 19.24 -1.56
CA ASP A 142 -0.66 19.63 -2.39
C ASP A 142 -0.75 21.16 -2.61
N ARG A 143 -0.29 21.96 -1.62
CA ARG A 143 -0.32 23.43 -1.73
C ARG A 143 0.84 23.98 -2.57
N THR A 144 1.95 23.24 -2.64
CA THR A 144 3.13 23.68 -3.40
C THR A 144 2.91 23.37 -4.87
N GLN A 145 2.89 24.41 -5.69
CA GLN A 145 2.55 24.25 -7.12
C GLN A 145 3.68 23.60 -7.91
N ALA A 146 3.46 22.37 -8.34
CA ALA A 146 4.42 21.64 -9.16
C ALA A 146 4.43 22.15 -10.61
N PRO A 147 5.61 22.19 -11.26
CA PRO A 147 5.69 22.52 -12.70
C PRO A 147 4.91 21.53 -13.56
N GLN A 148 4.59 21.94 -14.79
CA GLN A 148 3.86 21.08 -15.72
C GLN A 148 4.64 19.78 -16.00
N GLY A 149 3.96 18.65 -15.83
CA GLY A 149 4.55 17.34 -16.05
C GLY A 149 5.30 16.75 -14.85
N VAL A 150 5.33 17.49 -13.72
CA VAL A 150 5.95 17.03 -12.47
C VAL A 150 4.84 16.72 -11.45
N LYS A 151 5.01 15.63 -10.71
CA LYS A 151 4.11 15.23 -9.62
C LYS A 151 4.92 14.84 -8.40
N ALA A 152 4.43 15.21 -7.24
CA ALA A 152 5.00 14.78 -5.97
C ALA A 152 4.03 13.83 -5.27
N PHE A 153 4.58 12.82 -4.61
CA PHE A 153 3.82 11.77 -3.92
C PHE A 153 4.41 11.57 -2.53
N VAL A 154 3.54 11.42 -1.54
CA VAL A 154 3.96 11.07 -0.17
C VAL A 154 3.80 9.57 0.03
N THR A 155 4.88 8.90 0.38
CA THR A 155 4.96 7.44 0.57
C THR A 155 5.89 7.12 1.75
N GLY A 156 6.32 5.88 1.87
CA GLY A 156 7.20 5.43 2.94
C GLY A 156 6.46 4.87 4.14
N PRO A 157 7.19 4.35 5.14
CA PRO A 157 6.58 3.61 6.26
C PRO A 157 5.48 4.38 7.00
N ALA A 158 5.69 5.68 7.27
CA ALA A 158 4.71 6.52 7.98
C ALA A 158 3.43 6.70 7.16
N ALA A 159 3.56 6.94 5.85
CA ALA A 159 2.41 7.13 4.95
C ALA A 159 1.60 5.84 4.82
N PHE A 160 2.28 4.69 4.74
CA PHE A 160 1.61 3.38 4.73
C PHE A 160 0.83 3.16 6.04
N ALA A 161 1.45 3.44 7.19
CA ALA A 161 0.79 3.29 8.50
C ALA A 161 -0.45 4.20 8.59
N ALA A 162 -0.35 5.43 8.10
CA ALA A 162 -1.47 6.39 8.12
C ALA A 162 -2.65 5.92 7.23
N ASP A 163 -2.35 5.36 6.06
CA ASP A 163 -3.39 4.92 5.10
C ASP A 163 -4.00 3.56 5.49
N LEU A 164 -3.29 2.75 6.28
CA LEU A 164 -3.74 1.41 6.67
C LEU A 164 -5.04 1.46 7.49
N GLY A 165 -5.17 2.43 8.39
CA GLY A 165 -6.37 2.59 9.22
C GLY A 165 -7.64 2.81 8.40
N PRO A 166 -7.73 3.87 7.58
CA PRO A 166 -8.90 4.10 6.72
C PRO A 166 -9.19 2.97 5.74
N ALA A 167 -8.17 2.39 5.11
CA ALA A 167 -8.32 1.25 4.20
C ALA A 167 -8.82 0.02 4.95
N GLY A 168 -8.30 -0.21 6.15
CA GLY A 168 -8.71 -1.30 7.04
C GLY A 168 -10.18 -1.18 7.43
N ASN A 169 -10.63 0.02 7.81
CA ASN A 169 -12.01 0.27 8.21
C ASN A 169 -13.01 -0.10 7.12
N ARG A 170 -12.74 0.23 5.87
CA ARG A 170 -13.59 -0.13 4.73
C ARG A 170 -13.66 -1.65 4.57
N THR A 171 -12.53 -2.34 4.69
CA THR A 171 -12.45 -3.81 4.61
C THR A 171 -13.21 -4.46 5.77
N VAL A 172 -13.04 -3.94 7.00
CA VAL A 172 -13.74 -4.44 8.20
C VAL A 172 -15.26 -4.31 8.03
N LEU A 173 -15.76 -3.19 7.52
CA LEU A 173 -17.18 -2.98 7.24
C LEU A 173 -17.73 -4.01 6.25
N LEU A 174 -17.00 -4.24 5.16
CA LEU A 174 -17.37 -5.23 4.14
C LEU A 174 -17.39 -6.66 4.70
N VAL A 175 -16.32 -7.04 5.42
CA VAL A 175 -16.18 -8.38 6.01
C VAL A 175 -17.25 -8.59 7.08
N THR A 176 -17.47 -7.59 7.96
CA THR A 176 -18.50 -7.64 9.03
C THR A 176 -19.90 -7.75 8.40
N GLY A 177 -20.20 -6.95 7.39
CA GLY A 177 -21.48 -6.98 6.69
C GLY A 177 -21.74 -8.35 6.04
N LEU A 178 -20.75 -8.88 5.32
CA LEU A 178 -20.84 -10.20 4.70
C LEU A 178 -20.99 -11.30 5.75
N SER A 179 -20.20 -11.23 6.83
CA SER A 179 -20.27 -12.19 7.96
C SER A 179 -21.67 -12.19 8.60
N LEU A 180 -22.21 -11.00 8.87
CA LEU A 180 -23.55 -10.85 9.42
C LEU A 180 -24.60 -11.42 8.47
N ALA A 181 -24.46 -11.23 7.15
CA ALA A 181 -25.37 -11.79 6.15
C ALA A 181 -25.32 -13.32 6.13
N VAL A 182 -24.11 -13.89 6.20
CA VAL A 182 -23.92 -15.35 6.27
C VAL A 182 -24.50 -15.89 7.59
N ILE A 183 -24.21 -15.25 8.71
CA ILE A 183 -24.72 -15.62 10.05
C ILE A 183 -26.26 -15.53 10.04
N PHE A 184 -26.83 -14.44 9.53
CA PHE A 184 -28.28 -14.25 9.42
C PHE A 184 -28.90 -15.43 8.64
N THR A 185 -28.31 -15.77 7.50
CA THR A 185 -28.78 -16.88 6.65
C THR A 185 -28.69 -18.23 7.40
N MET A 186 -27.58 -18.51 8.04
CA MET A 186 -27.35 -19.72 8.85
C MET A 186 -28.37 -19.83 9.98
N LEU A 187 -28.54 -18.74 10.74
CA LEU A 187 -29.50 -18.67 11.84
C LEU A 187 -30.93 -18.85 11.33
N LEU A 188 -31.26 -18.28 10.16
CA LEU A 188 -32.56 -18.41 9.53
C LEU A 188 -32.85 -19.86 9.15
N LEU A 189 -31.85 -20.58 8.63
CA LEU A 189 -31.96 -22.02 8.33
C LEU A 189 -32.18 -22.85 9.60
N VAL A 190 -31.52 -22.48 10.71
CA VAL A 190 -31.61 -23.18 11.99
C VAL A 190 -32.93 -22.87 12.69
N TYR A 191 -33.26 -21.60 12.89
CA TYR A 191 -34.43 -21.13 13.69
C TYR A 191 -35.71 -21.07 12.88
N ARG A 192 -35.62 -20.89 11.58
CA ARG A 192 -36.75 -20.73 10.64
C ARG A 192 -37.75 -19.67 11.11
N SER A 193 -37.23 -18.63 11.76
CA SER A 193 -38.01 -17.50 12.29
C SER A 193 -37.15 -16.25 12.17
N VAL A 194 -37.56 -15.35 11.33
CA VAL A 194 -36.85 -14.06 11.09
C VAL A 194 -36.75 -13.26 12.39
N VAL A 195 -37.84 -13.20 13.17
CA VAL A 195 -37.90 -12.43 14.41
C VAL A 195 -36.89 -12.99 15.45
N SER A 196 -36.81 -14.34 15.59
CA SER A 196 -35.83 -14.96 16.49
C SER A 196 -34.38 -14.68 16.06
N VAL A 197 -34.14 -14.68 14.76
CA VAL A 197 -32.81 -14.37 14.19
C VAL A 197 -32.42 -12.92 14.49
N ILE A 198 -33.31 -11.98 14.21
CA ILE A 198 -33.07 -10.55 14.46
C ILE A 198 -32.80 -10.33 15.96
N LEU A 199 -33.62 -10.95 16.81
CA LEU A 199 -33.48 -10.80 18.25
C LEU A 199 -32.12 -11.32 18.74
N MET A 200 -31.66 -12.46 18.20
CA MET A 200 -30.31 -12.98 18.52
C MET A 200 -29.18 -12.09 17.99
N LEU A 201 -29.36 -11.54 16.80
CA LEU A 201 -28.35 -10.60 16.25
C LEU A 201 -28.28 -9.29 17.06
N VAL A 202 -29.42 -8.83 17.61
CA VAL A 202 -29.45 -7.69 18.55
C VAL A 202 -28.65 -8.02 19.80
N VAL A 203 -28.82 -9.24 20.36
CA VAL A 203 -28.05 -9.70 21.53
C VAL A 203 -26.53 -9.68 21.22
N VAL A 204 -26.14 -10.21 20.06
CA VAL A 204 -24.72 -10.21 19.59
C VAL A 204 -24.22 -8.77 19.41
N GLY A 205 -25.07 -7.89 18.89
CA GLY A 205 -24.76 -6.46 18.77
C GLY A 205 -24.49 -5.79 20.11
N ILE A 206 -25.33 -6.06 21.12
CA ILE A 206 -25.14 -5.55 22.50
C ILE A 206 -23.82 -6.11 23.07
N GLU A 207 -23.60 -7.42 22.92
CA GLU A 207 -22.37 -8.10 23.35
C GLU A 207 -21.12 -7.44 22.76
N LEU A 208 -21.11 -7.24 21.45
CA LEU A 208 -20.01 -6.62 20.73
C LEU A 208 -19.75 -5.18 21.21
N THR A 209 -20.83 -4.39 21.38
CA THR A 209 -20.73 -3.01 21.85
C THR A 209 -20.13 -2.95 23.26
N VAL A 210 -20.58 -3.81 24.17
CA VAL A 210 -20.07 -3.84 25.54
C VAL A 210 -18.62 -4.34 25.58
N ALA A 211 -18.28 -5.40 24.81
CA ALA A 211 -16.91 -5.93 24.76
C ALA A 211 -15.94 -4.88 24.24
N ARG A 212 -16.30 -4.21 23.12
CA ARG A 212 -15.48 -3.14 22.54
C ARG A 212 -15.35 -1.95 23.50
N GLY A 213 -16.45 -1.53 24.09
CA GLY A 213 -16.46 -0.41 25.02
C GLY A 213 -15.63 -0.68 26.27
N PHE A 214 -15.66 -1.90 26.79
CA PHE A 214 -14.88 -2.29 27.96
C PHE A 214 -13.38 -2.32 27.66
N VAL A 215 -13.00 -2.88 26.51
CA VAL A 215 -11.59 -2.90 26.06
C VAL A 215 -11.09 -1.47 25.77
N ALA A 216 -11.94 -0.64 25.14
CA ALA A 216 -11.62 0.77 24.89
C ALA A 216 -11.43 1.55 26.19
N LEU A 217 -12.28 1.28 27.20
CA LEU A 217 -12.14 1.89 28.52
C LEU A 217 -10.79 1.57 29.17
N LEU A 218 -10.40 0.29 29.15
CA LEU A 218 -9.10 -0.14 29.72
C LEU A 218 -7.91 0.44 28.92
N GLY A 219 -8.06 0.55 27.61
CA GLY A 219 -7.06 1.19 26.75
C GLY A 219 -6.91 2.67 27.05
N ASN A 220 -8.04 3.37 27.15
CA ASN A 220 -8.07 4.81 27.45
C ASN A 220 -7.49 5.13 28.84
N LEU A 221 -7.64 4.18 29.79
CA LEU A 221 -7.05 4.31 31.14
C LEU A 221 -5.56 3.93 31.16
N GLY A 222 -5.00 3.49 30.03
CA GLY A 222 -3.59 3.12 29.91
C GLY A 222 -3.22 1.75 30.47
N PHE A 223 -4.20 0.92 30.85
CA PHE A 223 -3.93 -0.43 31.37
C PHE A 223 -3.50 -1.41 30.30
N ILE A 224 -3.98 -1.22 29.06
CA ILE A 224 -3.66 -2.10 27.92
C ILE A 224 -3.38 -1.24 26.67
N GLY A 225 -2.39 -1.64 25.90
CA GLY A 225 -2.17 -1.08 24.56
C GLY A 225 -3.19 -1.65 23.57
N ILE A 226 -3.45 -0.96 22.50
CA ILE A 226 -4.39 -1.41 21.47
C ILE A 226 -3.71 -1.35 20.11
N THR A 227 -3.97 -2.35 19.28
CA THR A 227 -3.47 -2.45 17.90
C THR A 227 -4.65 -2.74 16.96
N THR A 228 -4.50 -2.48 15.68
CA THR A 228 -5.50 -2.83 14.64
C THR A 228 -5.88 -4.32 14.71
N PHE A 229 -4.92 -5.18 15.04
CA PHE A 229 -5.15 -6.62 15.17
C PHE A 229 -6.09 -6.94 16.34
N VAL A 230 -5.98 -6.19 17.46
CA VAL A 230 -6.87 -6.30 18.62
C VAL A 230 -8.31 -5.99 18.20
N VAL A 231 -8.52 -4.86 17.50
CA VAL A 231 -9.85 -4.43 17.05
C VAL A 231 -10.51 -5.51 16.20
N ASN A 232 -9.76 -6.01 15.21
CA ASN A 232 -10.28 -7.00 14.25
C ASN A 232 -10.58 -8.35 14.90
N LEU A 233 -9.66 -8.86 15.72
CA LEU A 233 -9.81 -10.17 16.36
C LEU A 233 -10.94 -10.13 17.41
N LEU A 234 -11.02 -9.06 18.18
CA LEU A 234 -12.09 -8.89 19.19
C LEU A 234 -13.49 -8.92 18.53
N VAL A 235 -13.66 -8.19 17.43
CA VAL A 235 -14.93 -8.18 16.66
C VAL A 235 -15.27 -9.59 16.16
N ALA A 236 -14.29 -10.27 15.54
CA ALA A 236 -14.48 -11.62 14.99
C ALA A 236 -14.85 -12.63 16.09
N LEU A 237 -14.12 -12.62 17.22
CA LEU A 237 -14.33 -13.56 18.32
C LEU A 237 -15.66 -13.27 19.05
N ALA A 238 -16.01 -12.02 19.29
CA ALA A 238 -17.26 -11.65 19.96
C ALA A 238 -18.47 -12.07 19.11
N ILE A 239 -18.46 -11.79 17.81
CA ILE A 239 -19.56 -12.19 16.92
C ILE A 239 -19.68 -13.72 16.88
N ALA A 240 -18.55 -14.44 16.76
CA ALA A 240 -18.53 -15.91 16.72
C ALA A 240 -19.07 -16.51 18.02
N ALA A 241 -18.54 -16.06 19.16
CA ALA A 241 -18.92 -16.57 20.49
C ALA A 241 -20.39 -16.28 20.82
N GLY A 242 -20.83 -15.05 20.60
CA GLY A 242 -22.21 -14.63 20.86
C GLY A 242 -23.22 -15.42 20.04
N THR A 243 -22.88 -15.64 18.75
CA THR A 243 -23.73 -16.44 17.85
C THR A 243 -23.80 -17.90 18.31
N ASP A 244 -22.65 -18.53 18.57
CA ASP A 244 -22.57 -19.94 18.97
C ASP A 244 -23.30 -20.18 20.31
N TYR A 245 -23.05 -19.33 21.30
CA TYR A 245 -23.67 -19.46 22.60
C TYR A 245 -25.17 -19.26 22.50
N GLY A 246 -25.63 -18.32 21.66
CA GLY A 246 -27.05 -18.12 21.36
C GLY A 246 -27.69 -19.35 20.75
N ILE A 247 -26.99 -20.02 19.79
CA ILE A 247 -27.45 -21.27 19.17
C ILE A 247 -27.57 -22.39 20.21
N PHE A 248 -26.56 -22.54 21.08
CA PHE A 248 -26.59 -23.58 22.13
C PHE A 248 -27.77 -23.37 23.10
N PHE A 249 -27.97 -22.17 23.59
CA PHE A 249 -29.07 -21.86 24.51
C PHE A 249 -30.45 -22.11 23.85
N THR A 250 -30.64 -21.54 22.65
CA THR A 250 -31.92 -21.67 21.92
C THR A 250 -32.19 -23.12 21.50
N GLY A 251 -31.15 -23.80 21.00
CA GLY A 251 -31.27 -25.19 20.56
C GLY A 251 -31.67 -26.12 21.69
N ARG A 252 -30.99 -25.99 22.83
CA ARG A 252 -31.31 -26.79 24.03
C ARG A 252 -32.72 -26.46 24.60
N TYR A 253 -33.09 -25.18 24.58
CA TYR A 253 -34.46 -24.76 25.00
C TYR A 253 -35.49 -25.41 24.07
N GLN A 254 -35.31 -25.36 22.76
CA GLN A 254 -36.24 -25.99 21.81
C GLN A 254 -36.30 -27.51 22.00
N GLU A 255 -35.16 -28.14 22.31
CA GLU A 255 -35.10 -29.57 22.60
C GLU A 255 -35.93 -29.96 23.83
N ALA A 256 -35.73 -29.21 24.91
CA ALA A 256 -36.49 -29.42 26.17
C ALA A 256 -38.00 -29.22 25.95
N ARG A 257 -38.37 -28.19 25.18
CA ARG A 257 -39.78 -27.93 24.81
C ARG A 257 -40.37 -29.07 23.96
N ARG A 258 -39.59 -29.67 23.03
CA ARG A 258 -40.02 -30.80 22.23
C ARG A 258 -40.20 -32.07 23.05
N ASN A 259 -39.43 -32.23 24.12
CA ASN A 259 -39.55 -33.34 25.06
C ASN A 259 -40.76 -33.23 25.96
N GLY A 260 -41.54 -32.15 25.86
CA GLY A 260 -42.77 -31.90 26.61
C GLY A 260 -42.62 -31.13 27.87
N GLU A 261 -41.42 -30.58 28.17
CA GLU A 261 -41.22 -29.72 29.34
C GLU A 261 -42.02 -28.42 29.16
N ASP A 262 -42.61 -27.89 30.23
CA ASP A 262 -43.26 -26.60 30.20
C ASP A 262 -42.18 -25.50 30.00
N LYS A 263 -42.58 -24.27 29.80
CA LYS A 263 -41.67 -23.15 29.49
C LYS A 263 -40.65 -22.91 30.61
N GLU A 264 -41.07 -22.99 31.85
CA GLU A 264 -40.22 -22.73 33.01
C GLU A 264 -39.23 -23.89 33.25
N ALA A 265 -39.71 -25.14 33.22
CA ALA A 265 -38.87 -26.31 33.37
C ALA A 265 -37.81 -26.36 32.21
N ALA A 266 -38.23 -26.13 30.97
CA ALA A 266 -37.33 -26.08 29.81
C ALA A 266 -36.26 -25.00 29.96
N PHE A 267 -36.60 -23.84 30.53
CA PHE A 267 -35.63 -22.78 30.81
C PHE A 267 -34.56 -23.25 31.81
N TYR A 268 -34.98 -23.81 32.95
CA TYR A 268 -34.04 -24.27 33.98
C TYR A 268 -33.19 -25.44 33.51
N THR A 269 -33.77 -26.39 32.76
CA THR A 269 -33.03 -27.50 32.12
C THR A 269 -31.96 -26.96 31.19
N THR A 270 -32.31 -26.00 30.35
CA THR A 270 -31.38 -25.36 29.39
C THR A 270 -30.27 -24.62 30.14
N PHE A 271 -30.63 -23.76 31.09
CA PHE A 271 -29.66 -22.94 31.82
C PHE A 271 -28.65 -23.83 32.56
N ARG A 272 -29.12 -24.83 33.29
CA ARG A 272 -28.26 -25.72 34.08
C ARG A 272 -27.29 -26.52 33.21
N SER A 273 -27.71 -26.92 32.01
CA SER A 273 -26.87 -27.71 31.08
C SER A 273 -25.94 -26.82 30.26
N VAL A 274 -26.45 -25.75 29.67
CA VAL A 274 -25.68 -24.92 28.71
C VAL A 274 -24.73 -23.95 29.39
N ALA A 275 -25.15 -23.33 30.52
CA ALA A 275 -24.32 -22.31 31.18
C ALA A 275 -22.97 -22.84 31.61
N LYS A 276 -22.90 -24.10 32.07
CA LYS A 276 -21.61 -24.76 32.42
C LYS A 276 -20.71 -24.93 31.21
N VAL A 277 -21.29 -25.29 30.05
CA VAL A 277 -20.56 -25.49 28.80
C VAL A 277 -20.03 -24.14 28.29
N VAL A 278 -20.88 -23.11 28.24
CA VAL A 278 -20.52 -21.76 27.80
C VAL A 278 -19.42 -21.17 28.69
N LEU A 279 -19.56 -21.32 30.03
CA LEU A 279 -18.53 -20.82 30.96
C LEU A 279 -17.20 -21.55 30.75
N GLY A 280 -17.23 -22.87 30.66
CA GLY A 280 -16.03 -23.68 30.43
C GLY A 280 -15.35 -23.34 29.08
N SER A 281 -16.14 -23.34 28.01
CA SER A 281 -15.65 -23.02 26.66
C SER A 281 -15.11 -21.58 26.59
N GLY A 282 -15.88 -20.62 27.09
CA GLY A 282 -15.50 -19.20 27.02
C GLY A 282 -14.26 -18.88 27.83
N LEU A 283 -14.14 -19.42 29.04
CA LEU A 283 -12.95 -19.25 29.87
C LEU A 283 -11.73 -19.96 29.27
N THR A 284 -11.95 -21.08 28.58
CA THR A 284 -10.86 -21.79 27.86
C THR A 284 -10.33 -20.90 26.73
N ILE A 285 -11.22 -20.28 25.94
CA ILE A 285 -10.84 -19.38 24.84
C ILE A 285 -10.13 -18.15 25.42
N ALA A 286 -10.74 -17.50 26.44
CA ALA A 286 -10.15 -16.31 27.07
C ALA A 286 -8.77 -16.61 27.64
N GLY A 287 -8.61 -17.73 28.32
CA GLY A 287 -7.33 -18.17 28.90
C GLY A 287 -6.29 -18.52 27.83
N ALA A 288 -6.71 -19.20 26.77
CA ALA A 288 -5.82 -19.56 25.66
C ALA A 288 -5.27 -18.30 24.95
N VAL A 289 -6.16 -17.32 24.72
CA VAL A 289 -5.72 -16.05 24.10
C VAL A 289 -4.85 -15.25 25.09
N LEU A 290 -5.19 -15.29 26.40
CA LEU A 290 -4.38 -14.61 27.42
C LEU A 290 -2.94 -15.17 27.47
N CYS A 291 -2.72 -16.44 27.09
CA CYS A 291 -1.36 -17.00 27.02
C CYS A 291 -0.44 -16.24 26.05
N LEU A 292 -0.99 -15.45 25.13
CA LEU A 292 -0.20 -14.55 24.26
C LEU A 292 0.52 -13.46 25.08
N HIS A 293 0.05 -13.17 26.29
CA HIS A 293 0.72 -12.20 27.18
C HIS A 293 2.17 -12.64 27.55
N PHE A 294 2.45 -13.93 27.49
CA PHE A 294 3.77 -14.47 27.81
C PHE A 294 4.76 -14.45 26.64
N THR A 295 4.35 -13.95 25.47
CA THR A 295 5.21 -13.80 24.28
C THR A 295 6.13 -12.58 24.44
N ARG A 296 7.12 -12.47 23.56
CA ARG A 296 8.13 -11.39 23.58
C ARG A 296 7.66 -10.15 22.82
N LEU A 297 6.92 -10.37 21.73
CA LEU A 297 6.45 -9.27 20.88
C LEU A 297 5.29 -8.51 21.54
N PRO A 298 5.41 -7.18 21.74
CA PRO A 298 4.36 -6.38 22.39
C PRO A 298 3.01 -6.48 21.71
N VAL A 299 2.99 -6.61 20.39
CA VAL A 299 1.74 -6.73 19.60
C VAL A 299 0.95 -7.99 20.01
N TYR A 300 1.64 -9.11 20.31
CA TYR A 300 0.95 -10.34 20.75
C TYR A 300 0.52 -10.23 22.21
N GLN A 301 1.31 -9.58 23.06
CA GLN A 301 0.96 -9.35 24.48
C GLN A 301 -0.34 -8.56 24.59
N THR A 302 -0.43 -7.45 23.86
CA THR A 302 -1.61 -6.59 23.85
C THR A 302 -2.82 -7.30 23.25
N LEU A 303 -2.60 -8.05 22.14
CA LEU A 303 -3.64 -8.85 21.49
C LEU A 303 -4.22 -9.87 22.48
N GLY A 304 -3.36 -10.54 23.27
CA GLY A 304 -3.75 -11.54 24.23
C GLY A 304 -4.63 -10.97 25.34
N VAL A 305 -4.18 -9.91 25.99
CA VAL A 305 -4.88 -9.31 27.14
C VAL A 305 -6.21 -8.70 26.69
N ALA A 306 -6.20 -7.88 25.66
CA ALA A 306 -7.40 -7.17 25.19
C ALA A 306 -8.51 -8.13 24.73
N THR A 307 -8.14 -9.15 23.92
CA THR A 307 -9.13 -10.12 23.44
C THR A 307 -9.62 -11.06 24.55
N ALA A 308 -8.76 -11.39 25.53
CA ALA A 308 -9.17 -12.20 26.70
C ALA A 308 -10.23 -11.45 27.53
N VAL A 309 -10.01 -10.17 27.79
CA VAL A 309 -10.97 -9.30 28.50
C VAL A 309 -12.30 -9.25 27.73
N GLY A 310 -12.22 -8.97 26.41
CA GLY A 310 -13.42 -8.94 25.58
C GLY A 310 -14.19 -10.26 25.59
N MET A 311 -13.47 -11.39 25.56
CA MET A 311 -14.07 -12.73 25.61
C MET A 311 -14.74 -13.01 26.96
N VAL A 312 -14.16 -12.57 28.08
CA VAL A 312 -14.77 -12.68 29.41
C VAL A 312 -16.09 -11.89 29.44
N VAL A 313 -16.08 -10.68 28.88
CA VAL A 313 -17.31 -9.86 28.78
C VAL A 313 -18.36 -10.59 27.92
N ALA A 314 -17.95 -11.14 26.78
CA ALA A 314 -18.83 -11.89 25.87
C ALA A 314 -19.48 -13.07 26.58
N VAL A 315 -18.72 -13.83 27.39
CA VAL A 315 -19.23 -14.94 28.20
C VAL A 315 -20.24 -14.46 29.23
N ALA A 316 -19.95 -13.35 29.93
CA ALA A 316 -20.84 -12.75 30.93
C ALA A 316 -22.18 -12.36 30.30
N VAL A 317 -22.14 -11.72 29.11
CA VAL A 317 -23.35 -11.36 28.35
C VAL A 317 -24.10 -12.64 27.92
N ALA A 318 -23.40 -13.64 27.38
CA ALA A 318 -24.01 -14.88 26.90
C ALA A 318 -24.72 -15.64 28.00
N ILE A 319 -24.17 -15.71 29.24
CA ILE A 319 -24.75 -16.44 30.37
C ILE A 319 -25.93 -15.68 30.97
N THR A 320 -25.97 -14.36 30.84
CA THR A 320 -27.00 -13.53 31.49
C THR A 320 -28.04 -13.00 30.50
N LEU A 321 -27.59 -12.35 29.42
CA LEU A 321 -28.51 -11.70 28.46
C LEU A 321 -29.25 -12.71 27.59
N VAL A 322 -28.54 -13.73 27.05
CA VAL A 322 -29.16 -14.73 26.15
C VAL A 322 -30.31 -15.46 26.85
N PRO A 323 -30.12 -16.03 28.07
CA PRO A 323 -31.25 -16.65 28.79
C PRO A 323 -32.36 -15.67 29.10
N ALA A 324 -32.07 -14.42 29.50
CA ALA A 324 -33.05 -13.37 29.76
C ALA A 324 -33.93 -13.09 28.53
N VAL A 325 -33.28 -13.05 27.33
CA VAL A 325 -33.97 -12.81 26.06
C VAL A 325 -34.85 -14.02 25.69
N ILE A 326 -34.35 -15.24 25.93
CA ILE A 326 -35.14 -16.48 25.71
C ILE A 326 -36.35 -16.53 26.67
N ALA A 327 -36.16 -16.19 27.96
CA ALA A 327 -37.24 -16.16 28.96
C ALA A 327 -38.33 -15.16 28.58
N VAL A 328 -37.95 -13.96 28.14
CA VAL A 328 -38.89 -12.93 27.69
C VAL A 328 -39.55 -13.33 26.35
N GLY A 329 -38.76 -13.72 25.40
CA GLY A 329 -39.24 -14.10 24.05
C GLY A 329 -40.13 -15.32 24.03
N SER A 330 -39.92 -16.27 24.96
CA SER A 330 -40.76 -17.47 25.10
C SER A 330 -42.19 -17.12 25.53
N ARG A 331 -42.36 -16.00 26.28
CA ARG A 331 -43.72 -15.53 26.66
C ARG A 331 -44.55 -15.16 25.44
N PHE A 332 -43.84 -14.66 24.38
CA PHE A 332 -44.45 -14.28 23.10
C PHE A 332 -44.40 -15.40 22.05
N GLY A 333 -43.99 -16.62 22.46
CA GLY A 333 -43.93 -17.77 21.55
C GLY A 333 -42.80 -17.73 20.49
N LEU A 334 -41.82 -16.82 20.64
CA LEU A 334 -40.80 -16.58 19.61
C LEU A 334 -39.82 -17.74 19.43
N PHE A 335 -39.49 -18.48 20.49
CA PHE A 335 -38.51 -19.56 20.47
C PHE A 335 -39.17 -20.95 20.50
N GLU A 336 -40.47 -21.02 20.30
CA GLU A 336 -41.20 -22.30 20.32
C GLU A 336 -40.88 -23.14 19.08
N PRO A 337 -40.75 -24.47 19.22
CA PRO A 337 -40.44 -25.35 18.09
C PRO A 337 -41.62 -25.46 17.13
N LYS A 338 -41.48 -24.94 15.89
CA LYS A 338 -42.55 -24.86 14.89
C LYS A 338 -42.81 -26.15 14.10
N ARG A 339 -41.92 -27.14 14.16
CA ARG A 339 -42.07 -28.42 13.41
C ARG A 339 -41.29 -29.58 14.06
N LYS A 340 -41.74 -30.80 13.88
CA LYS A 340 -40.97 -32.01 14.21
C LYS A 340 -39.79 -32.12 13.21
N VAL A 341 -38.56 -31.98 13.70
CA VAL A 341 -37.37 -32.19 12.90
C VAL A 341 -37.20 -33.69 12.61
N THR A 342 -37.12 -34.06 11.36
CA THR A 342 -36.75 -35.40 10.95
C THR A 342 -35.26 -35.64 11.26
N VAL A 343 -35.02 -36.23 12.41
CA VAL A 343 -33.68 -36.57 12.92
C VAL A 343 -33.02 -37.68 12.09
N ARG A 344 -33.74 -38.18 11.05
CA ARG A 344 -33.36 -39.38 10.25
C ARG A 344 -31.97 -39.28 9.61
N ARG A 345 -31.58 -38.06 9.13
CA ARG A 345 -30.25 -37.87 8.51
C ARG A 345 -29.15 -37.88 9.59
N TRP A 346 -29.30 -37.10 10.68
CA TRP A 346 -28.33 -37.07 11.77
C TRP A 346 -28.17 -38.41 12.45
N ARG A 347 -29.27 -39.13 12.61
CA ARG A 347 -29.27 -40.52 13.15
C ARG A 347 -28.50 -41.48 12.26
N ARG A 348 -28.60 -41.33 10.92
CA ARG A 348 -27.80 -42.11 9.97
C ARG A 348 -26.32 -41.83 10.09
N ILE A 349 -25.94 -40.52 10.19
CA ILE A 349 -24.55 -40.12 10.35
C ILE A 349 -24.00 -40.68 11.68
N GLY A 350 -24.72 -40.46 12.78
CA GLY A 350 -24.30 -40.95 14.10
C GLY A 350 -24.17 -42.50 14.10
N ALA A 351 -25.15 -43.20 13.50
CA ALA A 351 -25.11 -44.66 13.38
C ALA A 351 -23.90 -45.14 12.52
N ALA A 352 -23.56 -44.40 11.47
CA ALA A 352 -22.38 -44.71 10.63
C ALA A 352 -21.09 -44.55 11.43
N ILE A 353 -20.97 -43.45 12.23
CA ILE A 353 -19.79 -43.20 13.08
C ILE A 353 -19.63 -44.34 14.10
N VAL A 354 -20.74 -44.74 14.77
CA VAL A 354 -20.69 -45.81 15.77
C VAL A 354 -20.39 -47.17 15.11
N ARG A 355 -20.92 -47.40 13.88
CA ARG A 355 -20.72 -48.67 13.14
C ARG A 355 -19.31 -48.83 12.58
N TRP A 356 -18.68 -47.69 12.17
CA TRP A 356 -17.39 -47.68 11.50
C TRP A 356 -16.39 -46.70 12.20
N PRO A 357 -16.12 -46.89 13.50
CA PRO A 357 -15.32 -45.89 14.24
C PRO A 357 -13.86 -45.88 13.78
N ALA A 358 -13.23 -47.01 13.55
CA ALA A 358 -11.80 -47.08 13.17
C ALA A 358 -11.54 -46.46 11.77
N PRO A 359 -12.27 -46.81 10.71
CA PRO A 359 -12.06 -46.16 9.40
C PRO A 359 -12.30 -44.66 9.43
N ILE A 360 -13.31 -44.20 10.15
CA ILE A 360 -13.61 -42.73 10.27
C ILE A 360 -12.50 -42.05 11.04
N LEU A 361 -12.03 -42.64 12.14
CA LEU A 361 -10.91 -42.08 12.90
C LEU A 361 -9.63 -41.98 12.05
N VAL A 362 -9.30 -43.09 11.33
CA VAL A 362 -8.12 -43.13 10.45
C VAL A 362 -8.23 -42.05 9.37
N ALA A 363 -9.41 -41.89 8.76
CA ALA A 363 -9.63 -40.89 7.71
C ALA A 363 -9.47 -39.48 8.27
N THR A 364 -10.05 -39.18 9.44
CA THR A 364 -9.93 -37.83 10.06
C THR A 364 -8.51 -37.56 10.52
N CYS A 365 -7.82 -38.53 11.10
CA CYS A 365 -6.41 -38.43 11.49
C CYS A 365 -5.51 -38.19 10.27
N ALA A 366 -5.78 -38.90 9.15
CA ALA A 366 -5.02 -38.73 7.91
C ALA A 366 -5.15 -37.28 7.38
N VAL A 367 -6.38 -36.76 7.36
CA VAL A 367 -6.62 -35.35 6.93
C VAL A 367 -5.85 -34.40 7.83
N ALA A 368 -5.90 -34.58 9.15
CA ALA A 368 -5.22 -33.75 10.14
C ALA A 368 -3.69 -33.83 9.96
N LEU A 369 -3.15 -35.01 9.76
CA LEU A 369 -1.71 -35.23 9.54
C LEU A 369 -1.23 -34.59 8.24
N ILE A 370 -2.01 -34.69 7.16
CA ILE A 370 -1.70 -34.02 5.88
C ILE A 370 -1.58 -32.49 6.13
N GLY A 371 -2.51 -31.93 6.91
CA GLY A 371 -2.46 -30.50 7.29
C GLY A 371 -1.21 -30.16 8.10
N LEU A 372 -0.86 -31.01 9.06
CA LEU A 372 0.34 -30.80 9.90
C LEU A 372 1.62 -30.83 9.08
N LEU A 373 1.67 -31.62 7.99
CA LEU A 373 2.83 -31.66 7.10
C LEU A 373 3.06 -30.35 6.35
N THR A 374 2.07 -29.45 6.29
CA THR A 374 2.24 -28.13 5.68
C THR A 374 2.88 -27.10 6.63
N LEU A 375 2.91 -27.37 7.95
CA LEU A 375 3.45 -26.43 8.96
C LEU A 375 4.91 -26.02 8.70
N PRO A 376 5.84 -26.95 8.36
CA PRO A 376 7.24 -26.56 8.11
C PRO A 376 7.41 -25.62 6.90
N VAL A 377 6.45 -25.63 5.97
CA VAL A 377 6.49 -24.78 4.77
C VAL A 377 5.85 -23.42 5.06
N TYR A 378 5.12 -23.28 6.15
CA TYR A 378 4.47 -22.03 6.56
C TYR A 378 5.52 -20.96 6.84
N GLN A 379 5.40 -19.81 6.17
CA GLN A 379 6.28 -18.67 6.34
C GLN A 379 5.44 -17.42 6.62
N PRO A 380 5.57 -16.84 7.81
CA PRO A 380 4.87 -15.57 8.07
C PRO A 380 5.49 -14.46 7.23
N SER A 381 4.64 -13.61 6.67
CA SER A 381 5.06 -12.43 5.92
C SER A 381 4.74 -11.18 6.76
N TYR A 382 5.72 -10.32 6.92
CA TYR A 382 5.57 -9.04 7.60
C TYR A 382 5.57 -7.86 6.63
N ASN A 383 5.53 -8.17 5.32
CA ASN A 383 5.39 -7.15 4.26
C ASN A 383 3.90 -7.02 3.92
N ASP A 384 3.25 -6.06 4.54
CA ASP A 384 1.82 -5.79 4.36
C ASP A 384 1.50 -5.11 3.04
N GLN A 385 2.50 -4.52 2.39
CA GLN A 385 2.37 -3.70 1.19
C GLN A 385 1.63 -4.42 0.04
N LYS A 386 1.90 -5.71 -0.12
CA LYS A 386 1.27 -6.54 -1.17
C LYS A 386 -0.23 -6.75 -0.95
N TYR A 387 -0.70 -6.57 0.28
CA TYR A 387 -2.08 -6.85 0.69
C TYR A 387 -2.91 -5.57 0.85
N ILE A 388 -2.25 -4.41 0.83
CA ILE A 388 -2.90 -3.10 0.93
C ILE A 388 -3.49 -2.73 -0.45
N PRO A 389 -4.68 -2.11 -0.52
CA PRO A 389 -5.25 -1.68 -1.80
C PRO A 389 -4.29 -0.81 -2.61
N GLN A 390 -4.23 -1.03 -3.91
CA GLN A 390 -3.28 -0.35 -4.79
C GLN A 390 -3.64 1.12 -5.04
N ASP A 391 -4.87 1.50 -4.75
CA ASP A 391 -5.41 2.85 -4.97
C ASP A 391 -5.19 3.83 -3.82
N ILE A 392 -4.63 3.38 -2.69
CA ILE A 392 -4.33 4.30 -1.58
C ILE A 392 -3.13 5.20 -1.93
N PRO A 393 -3.12 6.46 -1.42
CA PRO A 393 -2.07 7.43 -1.78
C PRO A 393 -0.64 6.92 -1.56
N ALA A 394 -0.35 6.28 -0.43
CA ALA A 394 0.98 5.74 -0.13
C ALA A 394 1.43 4.70 -1.16
N ASN A 395 0.51 3.82 -1.63
CA ASN A 395 0.83 2.80 -2.65
C ASN A 395 1.02 3.44 -4.04
N VAL A 396 0.25 4.46 -4.38
CA VAL A 396 0.42 5.22 -5.63
C VAL A 396 1.81 5.86 -5.64
N GLY A 397 2.21 6.47 -4.53
CA GLY A 397 3.54 7.06 -4.37
C GLY A 397 4.65 6.02 -4.43
N TYR A 398 4.45 4.87 -3.79
CA TYR A 398 5.41 3.77 -3.83
C TYR A 398 5.55 3.20 -5.25
N ALA A 399 4.45 3.06 -5.98
CA ALA A 399 4.48 2.59 -7.37
C ALA A 399 5.22 3.58 -8.28
N ALA A 400 5.05 4.88 -8.04
CA ALA A 400 5.82 5.92 -8.74
C ALA A 400 7.32 5.77 -8.42
N ALA A 401 7.67 5.69 -7.14
CA ALA A 401 9.05 5.52 -6.68
C ALA A 401 9.71 4.26 -7.23
N SER A 402 9.00 3.12 -7.21
CA SER A 402 9.55 1.82 -7.60
C SER A 402 9.88 1.72 -9.10
N ARG A 403 9.37 2.64 -9.91
CA ARG A 403 9.75 2.73 -11.33
C ARG A 403 11.17 3.26 -11.50
N HIS A 404 11.67 4.01 -10.53
CA HIS A 404 12.91 4.78 -10.64
C HIS A 404 13.98 4.36 -9.61
N PHE A 405 13.58 3.81 -8.47
CA PHE A 405 14.48 3.53 -7.33
C PHE A 405 14.35 2.08 -6.83
N PRO A 406 15.43 1.52 -6.26
CA PRO A 406 15.34 0.22 -5.59
C PRO A 406 14.32 0.26 -4.43
N GLN A 407 13.59 -0.83 -4.25
CA GLN A 407 12.54 -0.94 -3.22
C GLN A 407 13.07 -0.69 -1.80
N SER A 408 14.29 -1.13 -1.51
CA SER A 408 14.93 -0.95 -0.21
C SER A 408 15.09 0.51 0.19
N LEU A 409 15.38 1.37 -0.81
CA LEU A 409 15.54 2.81 -0.55
C LEU A 409 14.21 3.45 -0.14
N MET A 410 13.12 2.98 -0.74
CA MET A 410 11.77 3.55 -0.53
C MET A 410 11.12 3.14 0.79
N MET A 411 11.55 2.00 1.35
CA MET A 411 10.97 1.49 2.60
C MET A 411 11.70 1.93 3.86
N ALA A 412 12.77 2.61 3.75
CA ALA A 412 13.80 3.01 4.70
C ALA A 412 15.04 2.13 4.51
N PRO A 413 16.14 2.73 4.10
CA PRO A 413 17.39 1.99 3.88
C PRO A 413 17.86 1.36 5.20
N ASP A 414 18.61 0.30 5.09
CA ASP A 414 19.29 -0.24 6.26
C ASP A 414 20.43 0.70 6.62
N ILE A 415 20.61 0.94 7.90
CA ILE A 415 21.62 1.86 8.41
C ILE A 415 22.56 1.08 9.32
N LEU A 416 23.84 1.13 8.98
CA LEU A 416 24.91 0.63 9.80
C LEU A 416 25.49 1.81 10.58
N LEU A 417 25.34 1.79 11.89
CA LEU A 417 25.84 2.82 12.81
C LEU A 417 27.11 2.32 13.47
N ILE A 418 28.17 3.11 13.44
CA ILE A 418 29.45 2.85 14.09
C ILE A 418 29.67 3.92 15.16
N GLU A 419 29.93 3.52 16.38
CA GLU A 419 30.19 4.43 17.49
C GLU A 419 31.62 4.20 18.01
N ALA A 420 32.47 5.21 17.88
CA ALA A 420 33.86 5.23 18.32
C ALA A 420 33.99 5.92 19.68
N ASP A 421 35.15 5.78 20.31
CA ASP A 421 35.49 6.43 21.59
C ASP A 421 36.11 7.84 21.40
N HIS A 422 36.35 8.23 20.12
CA HIS A 422 37.01 9.50 19.75
C HIS A 422 36.37 10.12 18.52
N ASP A 423 36.72 11.35 18.21
CA ASP A 423 36.23 12.09 17.03
C ASP A 423 36.91 11.51 15.77
N MET A 424 36.07 11.04 14.85
CA MET A 424 36.49 10.39 13.59
C MET A 424 36.79 11.40 12.46
N ARG A 425 36.68 12.70 12.69
CA ARG A 425 36.97 13.74 11.68
C ARG A 425 38.48 13.93 11.50
N ASN A 426 39.11 12.87 11.00
CA ASN A 426 40.55 12.87 10.69
C ASN A 426 40.85 11.93 9.51
N PRO A 427 41.95 12.14 8.79
CA PRO A 427 42.24 11.35 7.58
C PRO A 427 42.40 9.83 7.83
N VAL A 428 42.87 9.42 9.00
CA VAL A 428 43.10 7.99 9.31
C VAL A 428 41.75 7.26 9.45
N ASP A 429 40.82 7.84 10.20
CA ASP A 429 39.51 7.21 10.40
C ASP A 429 38.67 7.27 9.10
N PHE A 430 38.82 8.33 8.28
CA PHE A 430 38.18 8.37 6.98
C PHE A 430 38.68 7.26 6.05
N LEU A 431 39.94 6.91 6.10
CA LEU A 431 40.48 5.76 5.37
C LEU A 431 39.81 4.46 5.84
N VAL A 432 39.63 4.30 7.16
CA VAL A 432 38.94 3.13 7.74
C VAL A 432 37.48 3.11 7.34
N LEU A 433 36.79 4.27 7.38
CA LEU A 433 35.39 4.38 6.96
C LEU A 433 35.22 4.03 5.49
N ASN A 434 36.19 4.43 4.64
CA ASN A 434 36.18 4.06 3.21
C ASN A 434 36.35 2.54 3.05
N LYS A 435 37.30 1.94 3.75
CA LYS A 435 37.51 0.48 3.77
C LYS A 435 36.25 -0.25 4.22
N LEU A 436 35.60 0.25 5.28
CA LEU A 436 34.33 -0.29 5.80
C LEU A 436 33.22 -0.23 4.73
N ALA A 437 33.04 0.94 4.11
CA ALA A 437 32.01 1.13 3.08
C ALA A 437 32.23 0.18 1.89
N ARG A 438 33.50 -0.01 1.48
CA ARG A 438 33.86 -0.99 0.43
C ARG A 438 33.56 -2.43 0.86
N GLY A 439 33.90 -2.80 2.09
CA GLY A 439 33.63 -4.14 2.63
C GLY A 439 32.13 -4.46 2.63
N VAL A 440 31.31 -3.50 3.05
CA VAL A 440 29.86 -3.66 3.05
C VAL A 440 29.32 -3.70 1.59
N GLN A 441 29.83 -2.85 0.72
CA GLN A 441 29.44 -2.82 -0.71
C GLN A 441 29.71 -4.15 -1.41
N ALA A 442 30.76 -4.87 -1.00
CA ALA A 442 31.17 -6.15 -1.59
C ALA A 442 30.21 -7.31 -1.21
N VAL A 443 29.31 -7.14 -0.23
CA VAL A 443 28.38 -8.18 0.19
C VAL A 443 27.39 -8.45 -0.95
N PRO A 444 27.30 -9.71 -1.45
CA PRO A 444 26.34 -10.02 -2.53
C PRO A 444 24.92 -9.72 -2.11
N GLY A 445 24.21 -8.92 -2.90
CA GLY A 445 22.84 -8.46 -2.62
C GLY A 445 22.76 -6.99 -2.22
N VAL A 446 23.86 -6.39 -1.82
CA VAL A 446 23.95 -4.95 -1.58
C VAL A 446 24.02 -4.25 -2.95
N SER A 447 23.20 -3.21 -3.12
CA SER A 447 23.14 -2.41 -4.37
C SER A 447 24.02 -1.18 -4.27
N ARG A 448 23.92 -0.45 -3.15
CA ARG A 448 24.63 0.83 -2.96
C ARG A 448 24.92 1.03 -1.47
N VAL A 449 26.08 1.60 -1.19
CA VAL A 449 26.44 2.05 0.17
C VAL A 449 26.81 3.53 0.11
N GLN A 450 26.08 4.35 0.83
CA GLN A 450 26.39 5.78 1.00
C GLN A 450 27.05 5.97 2.36
N ALA A 451 28.09 6.75 2.40
CA ALA A 451 28.88 7.06 3.59
C ALA A 451 29.55 8.42 3.40
N VAL A 452 30.15 8.94 4.44
CA VAL A 452 30.88 10.23 4.36
C VAL A 452 31.97 10.22 3.28
N THR A 453 32.54 9.07 2.98
CA THR A 453 33.57 8.88 1.93
C THR A 453 32.97 8.53 0.57
N ARG A 454 31.68 8.29 0.51
CA ARG A 454 30.93 7.88 -0.69
C ARG A 454 29.50 8.48 -0.64
N PRO A 455 29.38 9.81 -0.58
CA PRO A 455 28.05 10.43 -0.37
C PRO A 455 27.05 10.10 -1.47
N GLY A 456 27.49 9.99 -2.71
CA GLY A 456 26.69 9.57 -3.86
C GLY A 456 26.60 8.05 -4.03
N GLY A 457 27.21 7.27 -3.14
CA GLY A 457 27.29 5.80 -3.28
C GLY A 457 28.51 5.34 -4.10
N GLU A 458 29.23 6.27 -4.71
CA GLU A 458 30.50 6.03 -5.41
C GLU A 458 31.62 6.76 -4.65
N PRO A 459 32.84 6.26 -4.70
CA PRO A 459 33.97 6.93 -4.03
C PRO A 459 34.14 8.36 -4.53
N LEU A 460 34.49 9.26 -3.64
CA LEU A 460 34.83 10.64 -4.02
C LEU A 460 36.02 10.59 -4.97
N LYS A 461 35.94 11.35 -6.05
CA LYS A 461 36.98 11.40 -7.08
C LYS A 461 38.21 12.14 -6.55
N HIS A 462 39.37 11.74 -6.99
CA HIS A 462 40.63 12.42 -6.71
C HIS A 462 41.04 12.45 -5.22
N THR A 463 40.62 11.43 -4.47
CA THR A 463 40.90 11.31 -3.02
C THR A 463 41.95 10.22 -2.72
N THR A 464 42.86 9.96 -3.65
CA THR A 464 43.95 8.99 -3.39
C THR A 464 45.26 9.72 -3.05
N ILE A 465 46.07 9.10 -2.19
CA ILE A 465 47.39 9.66 -1.81
C ILE A 465 48.26 9.95 -3.06
N PRO A 466 48.37 9.05 -4.04
CA PRO A 466 49.14 9.38 -5.24
C PRO A 466 48.63 10.58 -6.00
N PHE A 467 47.30 10.75 -6.08
CA PHE A 467 46.70 11.93 -6.75
C PHE A 467 47.06 13.22 -5.98
N MET A 468 46.91 13.21 -4.66
CA MET A 468 47.18 14.38 -3.81
C MET A 468 48.63 14.76 -3.88
N LEU A 469 49.55 13.76 -3.91
CA LEU A 469 50.98 14.02 -4.07
C LEU A 469 51.30 14.59 -5.45
N SER A 470 50.67 14.08 -6.49
CA SER A 470 50.86 14.63 -7.88
C SER A 470 50.27 16.04 -7.97
N MET A 471 49.20 16.30 -7.24
CA MET A 471 48.57 17.63 -7.22
C MET A 471 49.37 18.66 -6.45
N SER A 472 50.07 18.25 -5.36
CA SER A 472 50.90 19.18 -4.58
C SER A 472 52.15 19.62 -5.36
N SER A 473 52.68 18.71 -6.20
CA SER A 473 53.89 19.00 -7.04
C SER A 473 53.53 19.44 -8.47
N ALA A 474 52.43 18.94 -8.99
CA ALA A 474 51.96 19.21 -10.34
C ALA A 474 50.46 19.33 -10.41
N SER A 475 49.87 20.02 -9.40
CA SER A 475 48.42 20.15 -9.23
C SER A 475 47.73 20.62 -10.51
N GLN A 476 48.39 21.51 -11.22
CA GLN A 476 47.78 22.09 -12.42
C GLN A 476 47.66 21.07 -13.53
N SER A 477 48.61 20.11 -13.65
CA SER A 477 48.60 19.12 -14.73
C SER A 477 47.39 18.19 -14.66
N HIS A 478 46.90 17.89 -13.44
CA HIS A 478 45.75 17.04 -13.24
C HIS A 478 44.40 17.81 -13.27
N LEU A 479 44.44 19.06 -12.87
CA LEU A 479 43.25 19.92 -12.85
C LEU A 479 43.00 20.59 -14.22
N MET A 480 44.09 20.82 -15.00
CA MET A 480 43.99 21.51 -16.28
C MET A 480 43.01 20.88 -17.28
N PRO A 481 43.05 19.53 -17.52
CA PRO A 481 42.04 18.94 -18.41
C PRO A 481 40.61 19.12 -17.91
N PHE A 482 40.37 18.98 -16.60
CA PHE A 482 39.06 19.19 -16.01
C PHE A 482 38.64 20.66 -16.18
N GLN A 483 39.51 21.57 -15.83
CA GLN A 483 39.24 23.02 -15.96
C GLN A 483 39.05 23.41 -17.46
N ARG A 484 39.80 22.83 -18.37
CA ARG A 484 39.67 23.04 -19.83
C ARG A 484 38.31 22.53 -20.31
N ASN A 485 37.94 21.31 -19.90
CA ASN A 485 36.63 20.75 -20.24
C ASN A 485 35.49 21.64 -19.68
N ARG A 486 35.65 22.09 -18.44
CA ARG A 486 34.68 22.99 -17.81
C ARG A 486 34.63 24.36 -18.52
N MET A 487 35.78 24.82 -19.04
CA MET A 487 35.83 26.03 -19.84
C MET A 487 35.14 25.80 -21.19
N ASP A 488 35.36 24.62 -21.82
CA ASP A 488 34.70 24.26 -23.07
C ASP A 488 33.18 24.11 -22.85
N ASP A 489 32.75 23.67 -21.63
CA ASP A 489 31.33 23.65 -21.24
C ASP A 489 30.71 25.06 -21.32
N LEU A 490 31.50 26.10 -21.08
CA LEU A 490 31.00 27.48 -21.22
C LEU A 490 30.62 27.79 -22.70
N LEU A 491 31.32 27.24 -23.65
CA LEU A 491 30.95 27.36 -25.09
C LEU A 491 29.66 26.61 -25.39
N VAL A 492 29.55 25.39 -24.83
CA VAL A 492 28.34 24.58 -24.99
C VAL A 492 27.16 25.30 -24.32
N GLN A 493 27.37 25.81 -23.11
CA GLN A 493 26.36 26.61 -22.39
C GLN A 493 25.99 27.87 -23.19
N ALA A 494 26.99 28.55 -23.77
CA ALA A 494 26.72 29.75 -24.58
C ALA A 494 25.91 29.39 -25.86
N ASP A 495 26.14 28.21 -26.44
CA ASP A 495 25.37 27.73 -27.59
C ASP A 495 23.96 27.28 -27.18
N ASP A 496 23.82 26.61 -26.03
CA ASP A 496 22.51 26.24 -25.50
C ASP A 496 21.72 27.50 -25.14
N MET A 497 22.41 28.51 -24.61
CA MET A 497 21.79 29.80 -24.35
C MET A 497 21.29 30.43 -25.67
N LEU A 498 21.97 30.25 -26.80
CA LEU A 498 21.45 30.69 -28.11
C LEU A 498 20.12 30.00 -28.43
N LYS A 499 20.05 28.71 -28.20
CA LYS A 499 18.79 27.92 -28.39
C LYS A 499 17.71 28.44 -27.46
N THR A 500 18.08 28.68 -26.19
CA THR A 500 17.15 29.21 -25.18
C THR A 500 16.66 30.61 -25.59
N ILE A 501 17.56 31.49 -26.01
CA ILE A 501 17.23 32.82 -26.54
C ILE A 501 16.25 32.70 -27.72
N ALA A 502 16.50 31.74 -28.62
CA ALA A 502 15.61 31.49 -29.76
C ALA A 502 14.23 31.03 -29.30
N ILE A 503 14.20 30.15 -28.31
CA ILE A 503 12.92 29.69 -27.69
C ILE A 503 12.21 30.90 -27.02
N MET A 504 12.95 31.71 -26.25
CA MET A 504 12.39 32.89 -25.60
C MET A 504 11.85 33.90 -26.62
N LYS A 505 12.56 34.12 -27.71
CA LYS A 505 12.10 34.97 -28.82
C LYS A 505 10.83 34.42 -29.44
N ARG A 506 10.76 33.08 -29.59
CA ARG A 506 9.54 32.44 -30.09
C ARG A 506 8.40 32.53 -29.08
N MET A 507 8.72 32.34 -27.78
CA MET A 507 7.73 32.50 -26.70
C MET A 507 7.20 33.94 -26.64
N GLN A 508 8.09 34.94 -26.77
CA GLN A 508 7.70 36.34 -26.86
C GLN A 508 6.69 36.54 -28.01
N ALA A 509 7.04 36.07 -29.22
CA ALA A 509 6.16 36.21 -30.39
C ALA A 509 4.80 35.52 -30.17
N LEU A 510 4.80 34.32 -29.55
CA LEU A 510 3.58 33.61 -29.22
C LEU A 510 2.76 34.34 -28.16
N THR A 511 3.43 34.90 -27.15
CA THR A 511 2.74 35.68 -26.10
C THR A 511 2.16 36.97 -26.69
N GLU A 512 2.89 37.66 -27.57
CA GLU A 512 2.39 38.82 -28.29
C GLU A 512 1.16 38.46 -29.13
N GLN A 513 1.21 37.31 -29.82
CA GLN A 513 0.04 36.79 -30.56
C GLN A 513 -1.13 36.49 -29.61
N MET A 514 -0.82 35.87 -28.46
CA MET A 514 -1.81 35.60 -27.41
C MET A 514 -2.44 36.89 -26.88
N VAL A 515 -1.63 37.94 -26.64
CA VAL A 515 -2.13 39.26 -26.22
C VAL A 515 -3.19 39.73 -27.24
N GLY A 516 -2.84 39.70 -28.54
CA GLY A 516 -3.76 40.16 -29.58
C GLY A 516 -5.05 39.30 -29.61
N THR A 517 -4.87 37.98 -29.58
CA THR A 517 -6.04 37.06 -29.63
C THR A 517 -6.93 37.20 -28.37
N THR A 518 -6.30 37.37 -27.20
CA THR A 518 -7.07 37.57 -25.94
C THR A 518 -7.82 38.91 -25.97
N HIS A 519 -7.17 39.96 -26.47
CA HIS A 519 -7.80 41.28 -26.64
C HIS A 519 -9.02 41.19 -27.56
N ASP A 520 -8.89 40.51 -28.70
CA ASP A 520 -10.02 40.27 -29.63
C ASP A 520 -11.12 39.45 -28.93
N MET A 521 -10.72 38.42 -28.16
CA MET A 521 -11.68 37.58 -27.43
C MET A 521 -12.39 38.36 -26.34
N VAL A 522 -11.71 39.24 -25.62
CA VAL A 522 -12.32 40.14 -24.65
C VAL A 522 -13.39 40.97 -25.32
N GLY A 523 -13.05 41.59 -26.47
CA GLY A 523 -14.02 42.38 -27.23
C GLY A 523 -15.29 41.59 -27.60
N THR A 524 -15.09 40.40 -28.18
CA THR A 524 -16.23 39.55 -28.59
C THR A 524 -17.01 39.02 -27.39
N THR A 525 -16.35 38.83 -26.25
CA THR A 525 -17.05 38.33 -25.04
C THR A 525 -17.85 39.44 -24.36
N HIS A 526 -17.34 40.68 -24.38
CA HIS A 526 -18.13 41.85 -23.95
C HIS A 526 -19.37 42.04 -24.80
N GLU A 527 -19.22 41.93 -26.15
CA GLU A 527 -20.40 41.97 -27.07
C GLU A 527 -21.42 40.86 -26.72
N LEU A 528 -20.91 39.68 -26.37
CA LEU A 528 -21.79 38.56 -25.99
C LEU A 528 -22.44 38.84 -24.61
N GLU A 529 -21.71 39.43 -23.65
CA GLU A 529 -22.25 39.84 -22.35
C GLU A 529 -23.36 40.88 -22.52
N ASP A 530 -23.18 41.89 -23.43
CA ASP A 530 -24.20 42.86 -23.73
C ASP A 530 -25.46 42.20 -24.29
N ILE A 531 -25.29 41.27 -25.26
CA ILE A 531 -26.40 40.52 -25.85
C ILE A 531 -27.09 39.69 -24.76
N MET A 532 -26.33 39.06 -23.88
CA MET A 532 -26.87 38.20 -22.84
C MET A 532 -27.62 39.01 -21.78
N ASN A 533 -27.11 40.20 -21.43
CA ASN A 533 -27.79 41.13 -20.52
C ASN A 533 -29.12 41.64 -21.14
N ASP A 534 -29.10 41.96 -22.44
CA ASP A 534 -30.33 42.36 -23.16
C ASP A 534 -31.34 41.20 -23.13
N LEU A 535 -30.87 39.98 -23.39
CA LEU A 535 -31.72 38.78 -23.32
C LEU A 535 -32.28 38.58 -21.90
N ARG A 536 -31.42 38.73 -20.87
CA ARG A 536 -31.79 38.62 -19.45
C ARG A 536 -32.87 39.63 -19.08
N ASP A 537 -32.72 40.88 -19.50
CA ASP A 537 -33.73 41.92 -19.25
C ASP A 537 -35.08 41.53 -19.87
N HIS A 538 -35.07 41.04 -21.11
CA HIS A 538 -36.28 40.56 -21.79
C HIS A 538 -36.91 39.36 -21.08
N VAL A 539 -36.06 38.43 -20.57
CA VAL A 539 -36.52 37.25 -19.79
C VAL A 539 -37.11 37.69 -18.45
N MET A 540 -36.52 38.67 -17.78
CA MET A 540 -37.02 39.19 -16.52
C MET A 540 -38.38 39.92 -16.69
N ASP A 541 -38.54 40.72 -17.78
CA ASP A 541 -39.80 41.34 -18.12
C ASP A 541 -40.88 40.27 -18.35
N PHE A 542 -40.50 39.18 -19.02
CA PHE A 542 -41.42 38.05 -19.28
C PHE A 542 -41.79 37.32 -17.99
N ASP A 543 -40.78 37.04 -17.11
CA ASP A 543 -41.03 36.39 -15.82
C ASP A 543 -41.93 37.25 -14.93
N ASP A 544 -41.70 38.60 -14.89
CA ASP A 544 -42.56 39.51 -14.12
C ASP A 544 -44.03 39.43 -14.60
N PHE A 545 -44.20 39.35 -15.90
CA PHE A 545 -45.56 39.23 -16.49
C PHE A 545 -46.23 37.91 -16.07
N ILE A 546 -45.54 36.80 -16.04
CA ILE A 546 -46.09 35.48 -15.74
C ILE A 546 -45.89 35.04 -14.29
N ARG A 547 -45.31 35.86 -13.43
CA ARG A 547 -45.01 35.57 -12.03
C ARG A 547 -46.19 34.99 -11.22
N PRO A 548 -47.41 35.55 -11.40
CA PRO A 548 -48.55 34.95 -10.66
C PRO A 548 -48.85 33.50 -11.09
N LEU A 549 -48.68 33.18 -12.39
CA LEU A 549 -48.88 31.84 -12.92
C LEU A 549 -47.74 30.90 -12.43
N ARG A 550 -46.50 31.39 -12.45
CA ARG A 550 -45.32 30.66 -11.99
C ARG A 550 -45.50 30.26 -10.51
N ASN A 551 -45.84 31.21 -9.65
CA ASN A 551 -46.07 30.97 -8.24
C ASN A 551 -47.19 29.94 -7.98
N TYR A 552 -48.26 30.03 -8.78
CA TYR A 552 -49.37 29.07 -8.67
C TYR A 552 -48.88 27.65 -9.00
N LEU A 553 -48.16 27.47 -10.11
CA LEU A 553 -47.70 26.16 -10.59
C LEU A 553 -46.62 25.55 -9.68
N TYR A 554 -45.79 26.40 -9.01
CA TYR A 554 -44.77 25.93 -8.10
C TYR A 554 -45.41 25.19 -6.91
N TRP A 555 -46.50 25.73 -6.38
CA TRP A 555 -47.11 25.13 -5.16
C TRP A 555 -48.18 24.08 -5.49
N GLU A 556 -48.46 23.81 -6.77
CA GLU A 556 -49.43 22.79 -7.18
C GLU A 556 -48.90 21.38 -6.89
N LYS A 557 -49.55 20.68 -5.99
CA LYS A 557 -49.12 19.34 -5.50
C LYS A 557 -49.18 18.26 -6.59
N HIS A 558 -50.08 18.43 -7.57
CA HIS A 558 -50.30 17.42 -8.59
C HIS A 558 -49.71 17.82 -9.95
N CYS A 559 -48.84 18.83 -9.99
CA CYS A 559 -48.22 19.34 -11.20
C CYS A 559 -47.47 18.24 -11.97
N TYR A 560 -46.88 17.30 -11.24
CA TYR A 560 -46.13 16.19 -11.85
C TYR A 560 -47.01 15.25 -12.67
N ASP A 561 -48.29 15.14 -12.34
CA ASP A 561 -49.25 14.26 -13.01
C ASP A 561 -49.95 14.94 -14.23
N ILE A 562 -49.71 16.23 -14.40
CA ILE A 562 -50.35 17.03 -15.46
C ILE A 562 -49.26 17.45 -16.46
N PRO A 563 -49.25 16.87 -17.71
CA PRO A 563 -48.18 17.15 -18.67
C PRO A 563 -47.99 18.63 -19.01
N VAL A 564 -49.05 19.40 -19.08
CA VAL A 564 -49.02 20.86 -19.39
C VAL A 564 -48.37 21.60 -18.20
N CYS A 565 -48.73 21.26 -16.96
CA CYS A 565 -48.16 21.88 -15.76
C CYS A 565 -46.69 21.60 -15.69
N GLN A 566 -46.29 20.34 -15.91
CA GLN A 566 -44.90 19.93 -15.93
C GLN A 566 -44.10 20.63 -17.03
N ALA A 567 -44.68 20.74 -18.23
CA ALA A 567 -44.04 21.41 -19.36
C ALA A 567 -43.81 22.91 -19.05
N LEU A 568 -44.80 23.58 -18.45
CA LEU A 568 -44.64 24.99 -18.08
C LEU A 568 -43.61 25.18 -16.99
N ARG A 569 -43.58 24.29 -16.03
CA ARG A 569 -42.57 24.31 -14.94
C ARG A 569 -41.17 24.14 -15.51
N SER A 570 -40.99 23.21 -16.47
CA SER A 570 -39.72 23.01 -17.17
C SER A 570 -39.29 24.26 -17.98
N VAL A 571 -40.24 25.00 -18.52
CA VAL A 571 -39.94 26.28 -19.19
C VAL A 571 -39.43 27.30 -18.16
N PHE A 572 -40.05 27.37 -16.97
CA PHE A 572 -39.63 28.29 -15.91
C PHE A 572 -38.23 27.95 -15.40
N ASP A 573 -37.94 26.65 -15.21
CA ASP A 573 -36.62 26.19 -14.84
C ASP A 573 -35.55 26.56 -15.89
N THR A 574 -35.93 26.61 -17.16
CA THR A 574 -35.07 27.04 -18.26
C THR A 574 -34.81 28.55 -18.21
N LEU A 575 -35.85 29.33 -17.87
CA LEU A 575 -35.69 30.78 -17.72
C LEU A 575 -34.74 31.13 -16.57
N ASP A 576 -34.84 30.41 -15.42
CA ASP A 576 -33.92 30.57 -14.31
C ASP A 576 -32.46 30.23 -14.72
N GLY A 577 -32.31 29.32 -15.69
CA GLY A 577 -30.99 28.99 -16.24
C GLY A 577 -30.33 30.12 -17.00
N VAL A 578 -31.10 31.06 -17.55
CA VAL A 578 -30.57 32.24 -18.25
C VAL A 578 -29.82 33.16 -17.27
N ASP A 579 -30.36 33.37 -16.06
CA ASP A 579 -29.67 34.14 -15.02
C ASP A 579 -28.33 33.50 -14.66
N GLU A 580 -28.32 32.18 -14.44
CA GLU A 580 -27.09 31.44 -14.12
C GLU A 580 -26.03 31.55 -15.23
N VAL A 581 -26.50 31.49 -16.50
CA VAL A 581 -25.58 31.66 -17.66
C VAL A 581 -25.07 33.11 -17.72
N SER A 582 -25.93 34.09 -17.49
CA SER A 582 -25.51 35.51 -17.44
C SER A 582 -24.45 35.76 -16.35
N ASP A 583 -24.69 35.27 -15.13
CA ASP A 583 -23.76 35.41 -14.04
C ASP A 583 -22.42 34.73 -14.35
N LYS A 584 -22.46 33.52 -14.95
CA LYS A 584 -21.25 32.79 -15.35
C LYS A 584 -20.50 33.49 -16.49
N LEU A 585 -21.25 34.12 -17.38
CA LEU A 585 -20.64 34.90 -18.47
C LEU A 585 -19.95 36.14 -17.93
N SER A 586 -20.56 36.84 -16.98
CA SER A 586 -19.92 37.98 -16.32
C SER A 586 -18.67 37.59 -15.57
N ASP A 587 -18.68 36.41 -14.84
CA ASP A 587 -17.49 35.81 -14.25
C ASP A 587 -16.40 35.57 -15.29
N LEU A 588 -16.78 35.07 -16.46
CA LEU A 588 -15.88 34.80 -17.59
C LEU A 588 -15.25 36.10 -18.12
N VAL A 589 -16.10 37.13 -18.35
CA VAL A 589 -15.64 38.45 -18.80
C VAL A 589 -14.60 39.01 -17.84
N ALA A 590 -14.91 39.03 -16.54
CA ALA A 590 -14.00 39.56 -15.51
C ALA A 590 -12.66 38.79 -15.49
N ASN A 591 -12.71 37.47 -15.77
CA ASN A 591 -11.48 36.67 -15.82
C ASN A 591 -10.67 36.95 -17.10
N LEU A 592 -11.35 37.19 -18.20
CA LEU A 592 -10.71 37.52 -19.49
C LEU A 592 -10.12 38.95 -19.46
N ASP A 593 -10.81 39.90 -18.85
CA ASP A 593 -10.27 41.25 -18.60
C ASP A 593 -8.97 41.21 -17.82
N ARG A 594 -8.98 40.40 -16.76
CA ARG A 594 -7.80 40.20 -15.91
C ARG A 594 -6.66 39.56 -16.71
N LEU A 595 -6.99 38.62 -17.61
CA LEU A 595 -6.00 37.98 -18.48
C LEU A 595 -5.44 38.98 -19.49
N ASP A 596 -6.29 39.84 -20.07
CA ASP A 596 -5.89 40.92 -21.00
C ASP A 596 -4.97 41.93 -20.34
N GLU A 597 -5.15 42.18 -19.03
CA GLU A 597 -4.27 43.06 -18.24
C GLU A 597 -2.91 42.38 -17.94
N LEU A 598 -2.92 41.06 -17.65
CA LEU A 598 -1.72 40.34 -17.21
C LEU A 598 -0.81 39.91 -18.35
N LEU A 599 -1.40 39.55 -19.52
CA LEU A 599 -0.61 39.05 -20.66
C LEU A 599 0.39 40.07 -21.20
N PRO A 600 0.03 41.37 -21.39
CA PRO A 600 1.02 42.36 -21.79
C PRO A 600 2.17 42.55 -20.77
N GLN A 601 1.84 42.50 -19.46
CA GLN A 601 2.85 42.58 -18.41
C GLN A 601 3.85 41.42 -18.52
N MET A 602 3.34 40.22 -18.88
CA MET A 602 4.19 39.07 -19.11
C MET A 602 5.03 39.23 -20.38
N ALA A 603 4.44 39.77 -21.44
CA ALA A 603 5.15 40.03 -22.71
C ALA A 603 6.32 41.03 -22.51
N GLU A 604 6.14 42.02 -21.66
CA GLU A 604 7.16 43.03 -21.36
C GLU A 604 8.40 42.43 -20.66
N GLN A 605 8.27 41.30 -20.01
CA GLN A 605 9.40 40.67 -19.30
C GLN A 605 10.37 39.97 -20.29
N PHE A 606 9.88 39.52 -21.46
CA PHE A 606 10.70 38.76 -22.40
C PHE A 606 11.90 39.53 -22.95
N PRO A 607 11.75 40.83 -23.40
CA PRO A 607 12.90 41.56 -23.88
C PRO A 607 14.02 41.68 -22.85
N VAL A 608 13.66 41.96 -21.57
CA VAL A 608 14.61 42.07 -20.48
C VAL A 608 15.34 40.76 -20.23
N MET A 609 14.58 39.65 -20.24
CA MET A 609 15.15 38.31 -20.08
C MET A 609 16.09 37.98 -21.24
N ILE A 610 15.68 38.27 -22.48
CA ILE A 610 16.49 38.03 -23.68
C ILE A 610 17.78 38.81 -23.62
N GLU A 611 17.70 40.13 -23.28
CA GLU A 611 18.87 41.00 -23.16
C GLU A 611 19.83 40.48 -22.07
N THR A 612 19.28 40.08 -20.94
CA THR A 612 20.06 39.51 -19.84
C THR A 612 20.77 38.22 -20.28
N MET A 613 20.08 37.37 -21.04
CA MET A 613 20.68 36.14 -21.56
C MET A 613 21.75 36.44 -22.61
N GLU A 614 21.48 37.38 -23.50
CA GLU A 614 22.48 37.80 -24.53
C GLU A 614 23.75 38.38 -23.87
N SER A 615 23.56 39.19 -22.80
CA SER A 615 24.64 39.75 -22.01
C SER A 615 25.43 38.64 -21.29
N THR A 616 24.71 37.70 -20.66
CA THR A 616 25.33 36.56 -19.98
C THR A 616 26.12 35.68 -20.95
N ARG A 617 25.55 35.45 -22.12
CA ARG A 617 26.24 34.69 -23.21
C ARG A 617 27.52 35.37 -23.60
N LYS A 618 27.47 36.71 -23.79
CA LYS A 618 28.64 37.50 -24.16
C LYS A 618 29.73 37.42 -23.10
N MET A 619 29.30 37.48 -21.80
CA MET A 619 30.21 37.33 -20.67
C MET A 619 30.88 35.94 -20.67
N MET A 620 30.11 34.87 -20.90
CA MET A 620 30.67 33.51 -20.98
C MET A 620 31.72 33.39 -22.07
N LEU A 621 31.45 33.91 -23.27
CA LEU A 621 32.40 33.90 -24.39
C LEU A 621 33.68 34.69 -24.06
N SER A 622 33.55 35.84 -23.45
CA SER A 622 34.67 36.65 -22.99
C SER A 622 35.52 35.96 -21.93
N MET A 623 34.83 35.34 -20.96
CA MET A 623 35.44 34.55 -19.87
C MET A 623 36.22 33.35 -20.48
N HIS A 624 35.61 32.63 -21.44
CA HIS A 624 36.25 31.53 -22.14
C HIS A 624 37.55 31.97 -22.84
N SER A 625 37.50 33.10 -23.60
CA SER A 625 38.64 33.60 -24.32
C SER A 625 39.79 33.96 -23.37
N THR A 626 39.51 34.66 -22.26
CA THR A 626 40.51 35.02 -21.26
C THR A 626 41.14 33.80 -20.61
N MET A 627 40.31 32.86 -20.19
CA MET A 627 40.76 31.63 -19.53
C MET A 627 41.58 30.73 -20.47
N SER A 628 41.19 30.64 -21.75
CA SER A 628 41.93 29.89 -22.75
C SER A 628 43.38 30.38 -22.85
N GLY A 629 43.56 31.71 -22.89
CA GLY A 629 44.91 32.28 -22.96
C GLY A 629 45.78 31.96 -21.74
N ILE A 630 45.17 31.96 -20.56
CA ILE A 630 45.84 31.61 -19.29
C ILE A 630 46.23 30.10 -19.31
N PHE A 631 45.30 29.23 -19.74
CA PHE A 631 45.54 27.79 -19.73
C PHE A 631 46.63 27.38 -20.74
N ASP A 632 46.67 28.01 -21.93
CA ASP A 632 47.70 27.74 -22.93
C ASP A 632 49.08 28.07 -22.35
N GLN A 633 49.23 29.11 -21.60
CA GLN A 633 50.47 29.49 -20.90
C GLN A 633 50.80 28.52 -19.76
N MET A 634 49.80 28.14 -18.97
CA MET A 634 50.00 27.22 -17.85
C MET A 634 50.33 25.80 -18.30
N GLU A 635 49.74 25.33 -19.43
CA GLU A 635 50.00 24.01 -19.99
C GLU A 635 51.50 23.81 -20.28
N GLN A 636 52.12 24.82 -20.83
CA GLN A 636 53.57 24.78 -21.12
C GLN A 636 54.39 24.63 -19.81
N THR A 637 53.97 25.26 -18.73
CA THR A 637 54.64 25.23 -17.41
C THR A 637 54.47 23.89 -16.71
N THR A 638 53.29 23.26 -16.88
CA THR A 638 52.93 22.03 -16.11
C THR A 638 53.33 20.73 -16.81
N ASN A 639 53.70 20.78 -18.13
CA ASN A 639 54.04 19.57 -18.87
C ASN A 639 55.20 18.79 -18.21
N ASN A 640 56.17 19.46 -17.64
CA ASN A 640 57.30 18.82 -16.96
C ASN A 640 56.86 18.18 -15.59
N ALA A 641 55.91 18.77 -14.91
CA ALA A 641 55.39 18.21 -13.65
C ALA A 641 54.46 17.03 -13.89
N THR A 642 53.82 16.96 -15.07
CA THR A 642 52.89 15.89 -15.43
C THR A 642 53.55 14.52 -15.47
N ALA A 643 54.82 14.43 -15.93
CA ALA A 643 55.54 13.16 -15.97
C ALA A 643 55.68 12.54 -14.56
N MET A 644 55.98 13.35 -13.56
CA MET A 644 56.06 12.91 -12.17
C MET A 644 54.68 12.55 -11.60
N GLY A 645 53.68 13.38 -11.88
CA GLY A 645 52.30 13.15 -11.48
C GLY A 645 51.75 11.82 -12.04
N LYS A 646 52.02 11.52 -13.29
CA LYS A 646 51.62 10.27 -13.95
C LYS A 646 52.24 9.04 -13.29
N ALA A 647 53.47 9.13 -12.83
CA ALA A 647 54.14 8.02 -12.15
C ALA A 647 53.43 7.70 -10.82
N PHE A 648 52.96 8.68 -10.07
CA PHE A 648 52.21 8.49 -8.85
C PHE A 648 50.78 8.01 -9.11
N ASP A 649 50.16 8.54 -10.14
CA ASP A 649 48.75 8.16 -10.47
C ASP A 649 48.69 6.70 -10.97
N ALA A 650 49.72 6.27 -11.71
CA ALA A 650 49.84 4.89 -12.20
C ALA A 650 49.99 3.88 -11.04
N ALA A 651 50.48 4.34 -9.91
CA ALA A 651 50.61 3.52 -8.69
C ALA A 651 49.33 3.49 -7.84
N GLN A 652 48.18 3.92 -8.36
CA GLN A 652 46.92 3.94 -7.63
C GLN A 652 46.59 2.59 -6.97
N ASN A 653 46.32 2.63 -5.68
CA ASN A 653 45.93 1.49 -4.90
C ASN A 653 44.60 1.85 -4.23
N ASP A 654 43.66 0.94 -4.26
CA ASP A 654 42.34 1.12 -3.63
C ASP A 654 42.43 1.43 -2.13
N ASP A 655 43.54 1.09 -1.49
CA ASP A 655 43.79 1.34 -0.07
C ASP A 655 44.45 2.70 0.18
N SER A 656 44.63 3.52 -0.86
CA SER A 656 45.34 4.81 -0.77
C SER A 656 44.41 6.03 -0.66
N PHE A 657 43.17 5.81 -0.21
CA PHE A 657 42.21 6.91 0.02
C PHE A 657 42.78 7.89 1.06
N TYR A 658 42.68 9.20 0.76
CA TYR A 658 43.17 10.25 1.66
C TYR A 658 42.39 11.53 1.43
N LEU A 659 41.95 12.14 2.54
CA LEU A 659 41.38 13.47 2.57
C LEU A 659 42.27 14.35 3.44
N PRO A 660 42.81 15.45 2.90
CA PRO A 660 43.64 16.34 3.73
C PRO A 660 42.78 17.10 4.77
N PRO A 661 43.37 17.49 5.91
CA PRO A 661 42.62 18.14 6.98
C PRO A 661 41.84 19.38 6.56
N GLU A 662 42.32 20.10 5.57
CA GLU A 662 41.69 21.33 5.06
C GLU A 662 40.28 21.07 4.47
N VAL A 663 40.03 19.87 3.98
CA VAL A 663 38.73 19.49 3.43
C VAL A 663 37.65 19.49 4.53
N PHE A 664 38.03 19.17 5.77
CA PHE A 664 37.08 19.14 6.88
C PHE A 664 36.59 20.56 7.29
N GLU A 665 37.28 21.61 6.84
CA GLU A 665 36.86 23.00 7.06
C GLU A 665 35.97 23.54 5.94
N ASN A 666 35.88 22.85 4.80
CA ASN A 666 35.09 23.23 3.65
C ASN A 666 33.58 23.12 3.98
N GLU A 667 32.82 24.18 3.69
CA GLU A 667 31.40 24.28 4.05
C GLU A 667 30.53 23.22 3.33
N ASP A 668 30.85 22.92 2.07
CA ASP A 668 30.11 21.89 1.31
C ASP A 668 30.37 20.51 1.91
N PHE A 669 31.62 20.23 2.29
CA PHE A 669 31.97 18.95 2.91
C PHE A 669 31.40 18.84 4.34
N LYS A 670 31.29 19.95 5.07
CA LYS A 670 30.64 19.98 6.40
C LYS A 670 29.20 19.50 6.30
N ARG A 671 28.46 19.97 5.28
CA ARG A 671 27.06 19.50 5.06
C ARG A 671 27.00 17.99 4.86
N VAL A 672 27.95 17.43 4.11
CA VAL A 672 28.05 15.97 3.93
C VAL A 672 28.39 15.29 5.26
N MET A 673 29.33 15.84 6.01
CA MET A 673 29.68 15.29 7.33
C MET A 673 28.47 15.29 8.27
N ASP A 674 27.67 16.34 8.29
CA ASP A 674 26.46 16.44 9.14
C ASP A 674 25.41 15.36 8.80
N ILE A 675 25.40 14.88 7.55
CA ILE A 675 24.52 13.78 7.15
C ILE A 675 25.05 12.45 7.71
N PHE A 676 26.35 12.20 7.63
CA PHE A 676 26.92 10.87 7.87
C PHE A 676 27.69 10.75 9.20
N LEU A 677 28.02 11.86 9.86
CA LEU A 677 28.72 11.87 11.16
C LEU A 677 27.87 12.61 12.20
N SER A 678 27.96 12.15 13.44
CA SER A 678 27.30 12.82 14.56
C SER A 678 27.93 14.19 14.83
N PRO A 679 27.19 15.14 15.44
CA PRO A 679 27.73 16.48 15.76
C PRO A 679 29.04 16.46 16.57
N ASP A 680 29.24 15.44 17.43
CA ASP A 680 30.47 15.28 18.21
C ASP A 680 31.56 14.49 17.45
N GLY A 681 31.27 14.03 16.23
CA GLY A 681 32.17 13.25 15.39
C GLY A 681 32.41 11.81 15.85
N LYS A 682 31.76 11.36 16.94
CA LYS A 682 32.02 10.03 17.52
C LYS A 682 31.18 8.90 16.93
N ALA A 683 30.21 9.22 16.10
CA ALA A 683 29.42 8.20 15.42
C ALA A 683 29.38 8.47 13.91
N ALA A 684 29.44 7.39 13.16
CA ALA A 684 29.28 7.41 11.69
C ALA A 684 28.14 6.49 11.30
N ARG A 685 27.37 6.88 10.28
CA ARG A 685 26.32 6.02 9.71
C ARG A 685 26.56 5.79 8.22
N LEU A 686 26.28 4.56 7.81
CA LEU A 686 26.27 4.16 6.40
C LEU A 686 24.86 3.79 6.02
N LEU A 687 24.37 4.35 4.90
CA LEU A 687 23.06 4.04 4.36
C LEU A 687 23.23 2.94 3.31
N ILE A 688 22.57 1.81 3.53
CA ILE A 688 22.75 0.60 2.71
C ILE A 688 21.47 0.30 1.96
N SER A 689 21.54 0.31 0.64
CA SER A 689 20.43 -0.10 -0.22
C SER A 689 20.66 -1.52 -0.75
N GLN A 690 19.69 -2.38 -0.60
CA GLN A 690 19.70 -3.75 -1.12
C GLN A 690 19.09 -3.80 -2.52
N ARG A 691 19.38 -4.86 -3.30
CA ARG A 691 18.85 -5.03 -4.66
C ARG A 691 17.37 -5.39 -4.71
N GLY A 692 16.83 -5.92 -3.63
CA GLY A 692 15.44 -6.37 -3.55
C GLY A 692 14.68 -5.73 -2.41
N ASP A 693 13.53 -6.30 -2.09
CA ASP A 693 12.67 -5.86 -0.99
C ASP A 693 13.30 -6.30 0.34
N PRO A 694 13.68 -5.35 1.22
CA PRO A 694 14.37 -5.66 2.49
C PRO A 694 13.51 -6.44 3.48
N ALA A 695 12.18 -6.41 3.33
CA ALA A 695 11.25 -7.13 4.21
C ALA A 695 11.07 -8.61 3.83
N THR A 696 11.70 -9.05 2.74
CA THR A 696 11.65 -10.46 2.32
C THR A 696 12.70 -11.29 3.04
N ARG A 697 12.55 -12.61 2.96
CA ARG A 697 13.52 -13.56 3.52
C ARG A 697 14.94 -13.32 2.97
N GLU A 698 15.05 -12.99 1.69
CA GLU A 698 16.33 -12.67 1.03
C GLU A 698 16.93 -11.40 1.62
N GLY A 699 16.14 -10.33 1.74
CA GLY A 699 16.60 -9.07 2.32
C GLY A 699 17.03 -9.21 3.78
N ILE A 700 16.23 -9.88 4.59
CA ILE A 700 16.53 -10.16 6.01
C ILE A 700 17.85 -10.94 6.16
N SER A 701 18.12 -11.88 5.24
CA SER A 701 19.33 -12.73 5.30
C SER A 701 20.61 -11.95 5.07
N LEU A 702 20.55 -10.72 4.53
CA LEU A 702 21.72 -9.87 4.30
C LEU A 702 22.19 -9.15 5.56
N VAL A 703 21.35 -9.03 6.59
CA VAL A 703 21.70 -8.31 7.84
C VAL A 703 22.98 -8.89 8.47
N GLN A 704 23.04 -10.21 8.65
CA GLN A 704 24.16 -10.88 9.27
C GLN A 704 25.46 -10.78 8.45
N PRO A 705 25.44 -11.03 7.12
CA PRO A 705 26.61 -10.80 6.27
C PRO A 705 27.13 -9.35 6.29
N ILE A 706 26.22 -8.36 6.32
CA ILE A 706 26.60 -6.93 6.40
C ILE A 706 27.32 -6.65 7.72
N GLU A 707 26.75 -7.10 8.85
CA GLU A 707 27.38 -6.97 10.18
C GLU A 707 28.76 -7.65 10.21
N THR A 708 28.85 -8.86 9.65
CA THR A 708 30.09 -9.61 9.59
C THR A 708 31.14 -8.88 8.76
N ALA A 709 30.75 -8.37 7.59
CA ALA A 709 31.65 -7.60 6.71
C ALA A 709 32.16 -6.33 7.41
N ALA A 710 31.27 -5.68 8.18
CA ALA A 710 31.63 -4.48 8.96
C ALA A 710 32.66 -4.83 10.05
N VAL A 711 32.42 -5.87 10.82
CA VAL A 711 33.36 -6.34 11.85
C VAL A 711 34.74 -6.69 11.24
N GLU A 712 34.72 -7.42 10.12
CA GLU A 712 35.95 -7.81 9.42
C GLU A 712 36.73 -6.59 8.90
N ALA A 713 36.02 -5.60 8.34
CA ALA A 713 36.65 -4.38 7.81
C ALA A 713 37.37 -3.56 8.91
N LEU A 714 36.81 -3.57 10.13
CA LEU A 714 37.37 -2.82 11.26
C LEU A 714 38.53 -3.53 11.98
N LYS A 715 38.76 -4.82 11.74
CA LYS A 715 39.86 -5.58 12.36
C LYS A 715 41.22 -4.97 12.01
N GLY A 716 42.05 -4.80 13.03
CA GLY A 716 43.41 -4.25 12.88
C GLY A 716 43.46 -2.76 12.57
N THR A 717 42.33 -2.03 12.73
CA THR A 717 42.26 -0.58 12.50
C THR A 717 42.12 0.14 13.85
N PRO A 718 42.28 1.48 13.86
CA PRO A 718 41.97 2.27 15.05
C PRO A 718 40.53 2.11 15.56
N LEU A 719 39.58 1.85 14.65
CA LEU A 719 38.15 1.67 14.97
C LEU A 719 37.79 0.21 15.33
N ARG A 720 38.77 -0.66 15.64
CA ARG A 720 38.52 -2.08 15.98
C ARG A 720 37.59 -2.27 17.19
N ASN A 721 37.57 -1.32 18.12
CA ASN A 721 36.76 -1.35 19.34
C ASN A 721 35.45 -0.60 19.18
N ALA A 722 35.17 -0.01 18.01
CA ALA A 722 33.93 0.71 17.75
C ALA A 722 32.74 -0.25 17.86
N LYS A 723 31.67 0.25 18.45
CA LYS A 723 30.42 -0.50 18.57
C LYS A 723 29.68 -0.40 17.25
N ILE A 724 29.18 -1.52 16.80
CA ILE A 724 28.41 -1.62 15.53
C ILE A 724 26.95 -1.90 15.88
N TYR A 725 26.06 -1.15 15.27
CA TYR A 725 24.60 -1.34 15.40
C TYR A 725 23.99 -1.32 14.01
N MET A 726 22.92 -2.10 13.83
CA MET A 726 22.22 -2.11 12.55
C MET A 726 20.73 -1.82 12.77
N THR A 727 20.17 -0.89 11.98
CA THR A 727 18.75 -0.54 11.97
C THR A 727 18.25 -0.43 10.53
N GLY A 728 16.97 -0.14 10.35
CA GLY A 728 16.32 -0.10 9.05
C GLY A 728 15.33 -1.24 8.89
N THR A 729 14.75 -1.34 7.69
CA THR A 729 13.64 -2.28 7.43
C THR A 729 14.05 -3.74 7.60
N ALA A 730 15.19 -4.15 7.00
CA ALA A 730 15.61 -5.57 7.08
C ALA A 730 15.96 -5.98 8.51
N ALA A 731 16.66 -5.11 9.24
CA ALA A 731 17.03 -5.37 10.64
C ALA A 731 15.79 -5.46 11.53
N SER A 732 14.84 -4.53 11.37
CA SER A 732 13.59 -4.50 12.15
C SER A 732 12.73 -5.74 11.88
N VAL A 733 12.56 -6.11 10.62
CA VAL A 733 11.78 -7.31 10.26
C VAL A 733 12.51 -8.58 10.72
N LYS A 734 13.86 -8.61 10.68
CA LYS A 734 14.64 -9.73 11.22
C LYS A 734 14.34 -9.93 12.71
N ASP A 735 14.33 -8.86 13.50
CA ASP A 735 14.04 -8.93 14.94
C ASP A 735 12.62 -9.45 15.20
N ILE A 736 11.62 -9.01 14.42
CA ILE A 736 10.24 -9.51 14.50
C ILE A 736 10.18 -11.01 14.16
N VAL A 737 10.84 -11.43 13.08
CA VAL A 737 10.85 -12.83 12.63
C VAL A 737 11.53 -13.71 13.69
N ASP A 738 12.66 -13.28 14.20
CA ASP A 738 13.41 -14.04 15.21
C ASP A 738 12.64 -14.09 16.54
N GLY A 739 11.99 -13.02 16.95
CA GLY A 739 11.10 -12.99 18.12
C GLY A 739 9.89 -13.91 17.93
N SER A 740 9.24 -13.83 16.78
CA SER A 740 8.00 -14.59 16.49
C SER A 740 8.20 -16.11 16.50
N LYS A 741 9.38 -16.58 16.15
CA LYS A 741 9.69 -18.04 16.17
C LYS A 741 9.50 -18.64 17.57
N TYR A 742 9.98 -17.96 18.59
CA TYR A 742 9.84 -18.40 19.98
C TYR A 742 8.45 -18.10 20.54
N ASP A 743 7.85 -16.99 20.12
CA ASP A 743 6.53 -16.56 20.59
C ASP A 743 5.44 -17.56 20.23
N LEU A 744 5.45 -18.05 18.99
CA LEU A 744 4.48 -19.05 18.56
C LEU A 744 4.60 -20.33 19.40
N LEU A 745 5.82 -20.77 19.68
CA LEU A 745 6.08 -21.96 20.52
C LEU A 745 5.61 -21.75 21.96
N ILE A 746 5.94 -20.60 22.55
CA ILE A 746 5.57 -20.22 23.92
C ILE A 746 4.02 -20.19 24.02
N ALA A 747 3.36 -19.47 23.12
CA ALA A 747 1.90 -19.31 23.14
C ALA A 747 1.19 -20.64 22.95
N ALA A 748 1.63 -21.46 21.97
CA ALA A 748 1.03 -22.77 21.70
C ALA A 748 1.18 -23.72 22.90
N THR A 749 2.38 -23.78 23.49
CA THR A 749 2.65 -24.65 24.64
C THR A 749 1.83 -24.20 25.86
N ALA A 750 1.84 -22.90 26.17
CA ALA A 750 1.08 -22.34 27.30
C ALA A 750 -0.42 -22.57 27.13
N ALA A 751 -0.94 -22.33 25.92
CA ALA A 751 -2.37 -22.53 25.62
C ALA A 751 -2.77 -24.00 25.76
N LEU A 752 -1.95 -24.92 25.20
CA LEU A 752 -2.23 -26.36 25.31
C LEU A 752 -2.16 -26.86 26.75
N CYS A 753 -1.19 -26.37 27.56
CA CYS A 753 -1.09 -26.68 28.98
C CYS A 753 -2.31 -26.17 29.75
N LEU A 754 -2.73 -24.94 29.47
CA LEU A 754 -3.93 -24.34 30.09
C LEU A 754 -5.20 -25.11 29.73
N ILE A 755 -5.38 -25.41 28.43
CA ILE A 755 -6.54 -26.20 27.93
C ILE A 755 -6.54 -27.57 28.61
N PHE A 756 -5.35 -28.20 28.70
CA PHE A 756 -5.21 -29.51 29.38
C PHE A 756 -5.63 -29.39 30.86
N GLY A 757 -5.17 -28.36 31.58
CA GLY A 757 -5.55 -28.11 32.97
C GLY A 757 -7.06 -27.94 33.16
N ILE A 758 -7.67 -27.11 32.31
CA ILE A 758 -9.12 -26.86 32.34
C ILE A 758 -9.89 -28.16 32.05
N MET A 759 -9.47 -28.89 31.01
CA MET A 759 -10.11 -30.18 30.65
C MET A 759 -9.93 -31.21 31.76
N LEU A 760 -8.79 -31.26 32.43
CA LEU A 760 -8.54 -32.14 33.56
C LEU A 760 -9.51 -31.85 34.72
N ILE A 761 -9.70 -30.58 35.04
CA ILE A 761 -10.64 -30.13 36.08
C ILE A 761 -12.07 -30.49 35.69
N MET A 762 -12.47 -30.24 34.43
CA MET A 762 -13.84 -30.49 33.95
C MET A 762 -14.17 -31.98 33.86
N THR A 763 -13.24 -32.76 33.31
CA THR A 763 -13.47 -34.22 33.07
C THR A 763 -13.15 -35.08 34.28
N ARG A 764 -12.28 -34.58 35.18
CA ARG A 764 -11.75 -35.34 36.36
C ARG A 764 -11.05 -36.64 35.92
N SER A 765 -10.50 -36.68 34.68
CA SER A 765 -9.87 -37.84 34.09
C SER A 765 -8.68 -37.39 33.24
N PHE A 766 -7.49 -37.82 33.61
CA PHE A 766 -6.25 -37.54 32.91
C PHE A 766 -6.30 -38.01 31.46
N VAL A 767 -6.79 -39.26 31.22
CA VAL A 767 -6.87 -39.84 29.88
C VAL A 767 -7.86 -39.07 29.01
N ALA A 768 -9.04 -38.66 29.56
CA ALA A 768 -10.03 -37.90 28.80
C ALA A 768 -9.49 -36.52 28.43
N ALA A 769 -8.80 -35.84 29.34
CA ALA A 769 -8.17 -34.53 29.10
C ALA A 769 -7.09 -34.66 28.00
N LEU A 770 -6.25 -35.69 28.09
CA LEU A 770 -5.20 -35.92 27.09
C LEU A 770 -5.77 -36.19 25.70
N VAL A 771 -6.82 -37.03 25.61
CA VAL A 771 -7.49 -37.32 24.32
C VAL A 771 -8.12 -36.06 23.74
N ILE A 772 -8.79 -35.24 24.59
CA ILE A 772 -9.42 -33.99 24.14
C ILE A 772 -8.34 -33.03 23.61
N VAL A 773 -7.26 -32.80 24.36
CA VAL A 773 -6.17 -31.91 23.93
C VAL A 773 -5.48 -32.45 22.67
N GLY A 774 -5.30 -33.76 22.58
CA GLY A 774 -4.77 -34.44 21.40
C GLY A 774 -5.66 -34.19 20.17
N THR A 775 -6.98 -34.26 20.33
CA THR A 775 -7.92 -33.97 19.23
C THR A 775 -7.92 -32.46 18.88
N VAL A 776 -7.73 -31.57 19.87
CA VAL A 776 -7.56 -30.12 19.59
C VAL A 776 -6.29 -29.87 18.78
N ALA A 777 -5.16 -30.49 19.16
CA ALA A 777 -3.91 -30.38 18.42
C ALA A 777 -4.06 -30.94 16.99
N LEU A 778 -4.74 -32.10 16.84
CA LEU A 778 -5.02 -32.67 15.53
C LEU A 778 -5.97 -31.77 14.70
N SER A 779 -6.93 -31.10 15.35
CA SER A 779 -7.84 -30.19 14.65
C SER A 779 -7.10 -28.95 14.10
N LEU A 780 -6.02 -28.54 14.75
CA LEU A 780 -5.14 -27.49 14.23
C LEU A 780 -4.53 -27.94 12.89
N GLY A 781 -4.04 -29.19 12.83
CA GLY A 781 -3.56 -29.78 11.58
C GLY A 781 -4.65 -29.81 10.49
N ALA A 782 -5.84 -30.23 10.87
CA ALA A 782 -6.99 -30.27 9.95
C ALA A 782 -7.36 -28.85 9.46
N ALA A 783 -7.22 -27.85 10.30
CA ALA A 783 -7.46 -26.46 9.92
C ALA A 783 -6.44 -25.98 8.87
N PHE A 784 -5.20 -26.36 9.04
CA PHE A 784 -4.18 -26.09 7.99
C PHE A 784 -4.48 -26.82 6.68
N UNK A 785 -4.99 -27.90 6.80
CA UNK A 785 -5.40 -28.64 5.62
C UNK A 785 -6.61 -28.09 4.97
N UNK A 786 -7.36 -27.56 5.78
CA UNK A 786 -8.51 -26.89 5.33
C UNK A 786 -8.18 -25.57 4.71
N UNK A 787 -7.23 -25.04 5.19
CA UNK A 787 -6.73 -23.84 4.62
C UNK A 787 -6.03 -24.08 3.32
N UNK A 788 -5.41 -25.08 3.24
CA UNK A 788 -4.76 -25.51 2.06
C UNK A 788 -5.73 -26.02 1.05
N UNK A 789 -6.58 -26.70 1.50
CA UNK A 789 -7.67 -27.17 0.71
C UNK A 789 -8.57 -26.05 0.27
N UNK A 790 -8.71 -25.19 1.10
CA UNK A 790 -9.48 -24.04 0.79
C UNK A 790 -8.78 -23.15 -0.20
N UNK A 791 -7.62 -23.15 -0.07
CA UNK A 791 -6.85 -22.43 -0.98
C UNK A 791 -6.79 -23.13 -2.32
N UNK A 792 -6.69 -24.31 -2.23
CA UNK A 792 -6.69 -25.14 -3.38
C UNK A 792 -8.07 -25.22 -3.99
N UNK A 793 -8.90 -25.27 -3.14
CA UNK A 793 -10.27 -25.26 -3.52
C UNK A 793 -10.69 -23.88 -4.04
N UNK A 794 -10.20 -23.03 -3.48
CA UNK A 794 -10.43 -21.69 -3.94
C UNK A 794 -9.80 -21.48 -5.27
N UNK A 795 -8.76 -22.04 -5.33
CA UNK A 795 -8.10 -22.01 -6.58
C UNK A 795 -8.81 -22.87 -7.58
N UNK A 796 -9.20 -23.88 -7.15
CA UNK A 796 -9.98 -24.79 -7.94
C UNK A 796 -11.35 -24.26 -8.16
N UNK A 797 -11.77 -23.71 -7.19
CA UNK A 797 -13.01 -23.04 -7.30
C UNK A 797 -12.95 -21.83 -8.19
N UNK A 798 -11.95 -21.32 -8.07
CA UNK A 798 -11.73 -20.21 -8.97
C UNK A 798 -11.61 -20.72 -10.36
N UNK A 799 -10.99 -21.70 -10.42
CA UNK A 799 -10.83 -22.33 -11.65
C UNK A 799 -12.14 -22.97 -12.09
N UNK A 800 -12.68 -23.49 -11.16
CA UNK A 800 -13.97 -24.04 -11.37
C UNK A 800 -14.99 -22.94 -11.63
N UNK A 801 -14.82 -22.02 -10.97
CA UNK A 801 -15.63 -20.88 -11.15
C UNK A 801 -15.37 -20.26 -12.48
N UNK A 802 -14.27 -20.32 -12.75
CA UNK A 802 -13.92 -19.87 -14.04
C UNK A 802 -14.43 -20.84 -15.06
N UNK A 803 -14.30 -21.92 -14.81
CA UNK A 803 -14.81 -22.96 -15.63
C UNK A 803 -16.30 -22.98 -15.59
N UNK A 804 -16.68 -22.80 -14.47
CA UNK A 804 -18.09 -22.69 -14.34
C UNK A 804 -18.64 -21.40 -14.97
N UNK A 805 -17.91 -20.57 -14.83
CA UNK A 805 -18.23 -19.33 -15.48
C UNK A 805 -18.12 -19.52 -16.97
N UNK A 806 -17.23 -20.19 -17.24
CA UNK A 806 -17.08 -20.51 -18.61
C UNK A 806 -18.13 -21.47 -19.03
N UNK A 807 -18.35 -22.31 -18.24
CA UNK A 807 -19.39 -23.24 -18.44
C UNK A 807 -20.71 -22.55 -18.39
N UNK A 808 -20.74 -21.74 -17.57
CA UNK A 808 -21.89 -20.98 -17.45
C UNK A 808 -22.06 -20.06 -18.62
N UNK A 809 -21.06 -19.72 -18.96
CA UNK A 809 -21.02 -18.92 -20.12
C UNK A 809 -21.34 -19.77 -21.31
N UNK A 810 -20.84 -20.80 -21.30
CA UNK A 810 -21.11 -21.73 -22.31
C UNK A 810 -22.52 -22.24 -22.19
N UNK A 811 -22.83 -22.41 -21.03
CA UNK A 811 -24.16 -22.78 -20.77
C UNK A 811 -25.12 -21.68 -21.10
N UNK A 812 -24.65 -20.69 -20.81
CA UNK A 812 -25.41 -19.54 -21.13
C UNK A 812 -25.42 -19.32 -22.63
N UNK A 813 -24.43 -19.63 -23.08
CA UNK A 813 -24.33 -19.58 -24.48
C UNK A 813 -25.09 -20.69 -25.08
N UNK A 814 -25.01 -21.71 -24.51
CA UNK A 814 -25.76 -22.80 -24.91
C UNK A 814 -27.20 -22.59 -24.65
N UNK A 815 -27.31 -22.06 -23.61
CA UNK A 815 -28.65 -21.73 -23.29
C UNK A 815 -29.20 -20.62 -24.16
N UNK A 816 -28.34 -19.94 -24.44
CA UNK A 816 -28.66 -18.92 -25.36
C UNK A 816 -28.86 -19.52 -26.72
N UNK A 817 -28.09 -20.35 -26.93
CA UNK A 817 -28.20 -21.02 -28.10
C UNK A 817 -29.40 -21.91 -28.10
N UNK A 818 -29.52 -22.43 -27.02
CA UNK A 818 -30.69 -23.21 -26.84
C UNK A 818 -31.92 -22.39 -26.88
N UNK A 819 -31.67 -21.40 -26.31
CA UNK A 819 -32.74 -20.51 -26.30
C UNK A 819 -32.96 -19.92 -27.64
N UNK A 820 -31.96 -19.84 -28.16
CA UNK A 820 -32.03 -19.40 -29.50
C UNK A 820 -32.58 -20.50 -30.37
N UNK A 821 -32.18 -21.52 -30.11
CA UNK A 821 -32.69 -22.61 -30.78
C UNK A 821 -34.10 -22.90 -30.41
N UNK A 822 -34.25 -22.66 -29.23
CA UNK A 822 -35.59 -22.81 -28.80
C UNK A 822 -36.42 -21.70 -29.32
N UNK A 823 -35.81 -20.74 -29.43
CA UNK A 823 -36.48 -19.66 -30.02
C UNK A 823 -36.63 -19.85 -31.48
N UNK A 824 -35.72 -20.43 -31.86
CA UNK A 824 -35.77 -20.72 -33.19
C UNK A 824 -36.74 -21.88 -33.45
N UNK A 825 -36.67 -22.65 -32.61
CA UNK A 825 -37.57 -23.75 -32.66
C UNK A 825 -38.97 -23.25 -32.45
N UNK A 826 -38.93 -22.44 -31.64
CA UNK A 826 -40.17 -21.86 -31.37
C UNK A 826 -40.64 -20.97 -32.49
N UNK A 827 -39.73 -20.52 -33.00
CA UNK A 827 -40.00 -19.71 -34.14
C UNK A 827 -40.31 -20.57 -35.29
N UNK A 828 -39.64 -21.52 -35.30
CA UNK A 828 -39.89 -22.51 -36.28
C UNK A 828 -41.22 -23.14 -36.11
N UNK A 829 -41.44 -23.28 -34.98
CA UNK A 829 -42.70 -23.83 -34.69
C UNK A 829 -43.82 -22.85 -34.95
N UNK A 830 -43.42 -21.77 -34.75
CA UNK A 830 -44.34 -20.72 -35.07
C UNK A 830 -44.42 -20.46 -36.51
N UNK A 831 -43.37 -20.70 -36.98
CA UNK A 831 -43.35 -20.55 -38.39
C UNK A 831 -44.01 -21.70 -39.07
N UNK A 832 -43.79 -22.72 -38.56
CA UNK A 832 -44.38 -23.87 -39.06
C UNK A 832 -45.90 -23.75 -38.99
N UNK A 833 -46.12 -23.14 -38.01
CA UNK A 833 -47.53 -22.96 -37.87
C UNK A 833 -48.08 -21.85 -38.80
N UNK A 834 -47.27 -21.08 -39.07
CA UNK A 834 -47.63 -20.04 -39.97
C UNK A 834 -47.37 -20.42 -41.35
N UNK A 835 -46.45 -21.32 -41.34
CA UNK A 835 -46.15 -21.69 -42.68
C UNK A 835 -47.20 -22.58 -43.28
N UNK A 836 -47.74 -23.09 -42.52
CA UNK A 836 -48.77 -23.86 -42.96
C UNK A 836 -49.84 -22.98 -43.65
N UNK A 837 -49.69 -21.92 -43.22
CA UNK A 837 -50.58 -21.02 -43.82
C UNK A 837 -49.99 -20.35 -44.99
N UNK A 838 -49.09 -20.31 -44.94
CA UNK A 838 -48.48 -19.59 -45.96
C UNK A 838 -47.51 -20.47 -46.73
N UNK A 839 -47.76 -21.44 -46.56
CA UNK A 839 -46.91 -22.37 -47.15
C UNK A 839 -46.40 -22.02 -48.49
N UNK A 840 -46.90 -21.29 -48.85
CA UNK A 840 -46.47 -21.01 -50.13
C UNK A 840 -45.48 -19.82 -50.16
N UNK A 841 -45.63 -19.15 -49.47
CA UNK A 841 -44.80 -18.04 -49.49
C UNK A 841 -43.65 -18.12 -48.62
N UNK A 842 -43.82 -18.91 -48.09
CA UNK A 842 -42.80 -18.88 -47.15
C UNK A 842 -41.60 -19.77 -47.44
N UNK A 843 -41.71 -20.30 -48.26
CA UNK A 843 -40.57 -21.06 -48.63
C UNK A 843 -39.35 -20.19 -48.90
N UNK A 844 -39.61 -19.16 -49.23
CA UNK A 844 -38.53 -18.26 -49.39
C UNK A 844 -38.16 -17.55 -48.13
N UNK A 845 -38.97 -17.43 -47.45
CA UNK A 845 -38.68 -16.74 -46.27
C UNK A 845 -37.98 -17.67 -45.27
N UNK A 846 -38.31 -18.74 -45.45
CA UNK A 846 -37.72 -19.63 -44.56
C UNK A 846 -36.24 -19.78 -44.83
N UNK A 847 -35.99 -19.68 -45.86
CA UNK A 847 -34.67 -19.80 -46.21
C UNK A 847 -33.88 -18.56 -45.77
N UNK A 848 -34.52 -17.62 -45.76
CA UNK A 848 -33.84 -16.42 -45.27
C UNK A 848 -33.72 -16.41 -43.79
N UNK A 849 -34.61 -16.92 -43.29
CA UNK A 849 -34.57 -16.89 -41.90
C UNK A 849 -33.53 -17.89 -41.35
N UNK A 850 -33.42 -18.78 -42.04
CA UNK A 850 -32.47 -19.71 -41.67
C UNK A 850 -31.08 -19.17 -41.93
N UNK A 851 -31.09 -18.51 -42.80
CA UNK A 851 -29.83 -17.90 -43.00
C UNK A 851 -29.52 -16.82 -42.00
N UNK A 852 -30.45 -16.29 -41.60
CA UNK A 852 -30.27 -15.29 -40.64
C UNK A 852 -29.96 -15.89 -39.28
N UNK A 853 -30.50 -16.84 -39.16
CA UNK A 853 -30.25 -17.45 -37.96
C UNK A 853 -28.87 -18.12 -37.92
N UNK A 854 -28.59 -18.47 -38.93
CA UNK A 854 -27.31 -18.99 -39.11
C UNK A 854 -26.29 -17.85 -39.03
N UNK A 855 -26.72 -16.97 -39.53
CA UNK A 855 -25.83 -15.84 -39.44
C UNK A 855 -25.73 -15.29 -38.03
N UNK A 856 -26.75 -15.40 -37.43
CA UNK A 856 -26.73 -14.94 -36.13
C UNK A 856 -25.97 -15.91 -35.23
N UNK A 857 -26.10 -16.94 -35.56
CA UNK A 857 -25.36 -17.90 -34.86
C UNK A 857 -23.90 -17.84 -35.22
N UNK A 858 -23.78 -17.59 -36.30
CA UNK A 858 -22.46 -17.44 -36.72
C UNK A 858 -21.90 -16.13 -36.19
N UNK A 859 -22.66 -15.35 -36.09
CA UNK A 859 -22.23 -14.13 -35.53
C UNK A 859 -21.97 -14.26 -34.02
N UNK A 860 -22.76 -14.96 -33.56
CA UNK A 860 -22.55 -15.17 -32.19
C UNK A 860 -21.34 -16.08 -31.94
N UNK A 861 -21.23 -16.82 -32.75
CA UNK A 861 -20.07 -17.64 -32.68
C UNK A 861 -18.87 -16.83 -33.08
N UNK A 862 -19.09 -16.12 -33.87
CA UNK A 862 -18.04 -15.27 -34.22
C UNK A 862 -17.74 -14.27 -33.10
N UNK A 863 -18.70 -13.93 -32.53
CA UNK A 863 -18.50 -13.08 -31.44
C UNK A 863 -17.88 -13.78 -30.31
N UNK A 864 -18.24 -14.86 -30.24
CA UNK A 864 -17.64 -15.59 -29.20
C UNK A 864 -16.20 -15.97 -29.56
N UNK A 865 -16.11 -16.16 -30.67
CA UNK A 865 -14.82 -16.44 -31.15
C UNK A 865 -14.01 -15.16 -31.16
N UNK A 866 -14.63 -14.26 -31.39
CA UNK A 866 -13.96 -13.02 -31.32
C UNK A 866 -13.62 -12.63 -29.86
N UNK A 867 -14.47 -13.00 -29.12
CA UNK A 867 -14.20 -12.74 -27.76
C UNK A 867 -13.12 -13.69 -27.25
N UNK A 868 -13.15 -14.69 -27.72
CA UNK A 868 -12.14 -15.62 -27.39
C UNK A 868 -10.88 -15.27 -28.11
N UNK A 869 -11.06 -14.81 -29.12
CA UNK A 869 -9.92 -14.36 -29.83
C UNK A 869 -9.42 -13.08 -29.24
N UNK A 870 -10.23 -12.41 -28.76
CA UNK A 870 -9.86 -11.23 -28.11
C UNK A 870 -9.19 -11.54 -26.80
N UNK A 871 -9.65 -12.46 -26.31
CA UNK A 871 -9.02 -12.86 -25.10
C UNK A 871 -7.72 -13.55 -25.38
N UNK A 872 -7.67 -14.14 -26.34
CA UNK A 872 -6.48 -14.75 -26.77
C UNK A 872 -5.58 -13.69 -27.40
N UNK A 873 -6.12 -12.87 -27.94
CA UNK A 873 -5.35 -11.82 -28.45
C UNK A 873 -4.81 -10.94 -27.32
N UNK A 874 -5.58 -10.84 -26.42
CA UNK A 874 -5.14 -10.11 -25.33
C UNK A 874 -4.01 -10.81 -24.59
N UNK A 875 -4.13 -11.95 -24.67
CA UNK A 875 -3.09 -12.71 -24.10
C UNK A 875 -1.92 -12.80 -25.02
N UNK A 876 -2.12 -12.76 -26.10
CA UNK A 876 -1.08 -12.74 -27.06
C UNK A 876 -0.51 -11.36 -27.22
N UNK A 877 -1.22 -10.51 -27.02
CA UNK A 877 -0.73 -9.19 -27.08
C UNK A 877 0.18 -8.84 -25.90
N UNK A 878 -0.14 -9.40 -24.98
CA UNK A 878 0.71 -9.23 -23.87
C UNK A 878 2.05 -9.91 -24.01
N UNK A 879 2.06 -10.77 -24.76
CA UNK A 879 3.25 -11.47 -25.07
C UNK A 879 3.98 -10.85 -26.23
N UNK A 880 3.44 -10.20 -26.96
CA UNK A 880 4.09 -9.63 -28.10
C UNK A 880 4.61 -8.22 -27.82
N UNK A 881 4.28 -7.73 -26.84
CA UNK A 881 4.76 -6.45 -26.60
C UNK A 881 6.17 -6.33 -26.05
N UNK A 882 6.66 -7.35 -26.11
CA UNK A 882 8.00 -7.30 -25.67
C UNK A 882 9.02 -7.52 -26.77
N TRP A 883 9.03 -7.22 -27.95
CA TRP A 883 10.16 -7.31 -28.92
C TRP A 883 10.26 -6.03 -29.74
N PRO A 884 11.50 -5.47 -29.87
CA PRO A 884 11.66 -4.20 -30.60
C PRO A 884 11.78 -4.40 -32.11
N GLN A 885 11.14 -3.51 -32.82
CA GLN A 885 11.28 -3.40 -34.27
C GLN A 885 12.72 -3.09 -34.67
N ARG A 886 13.29 -3.92 -35.49
CA ARG A 886 14.35 -3.45 -36.39
C ARG A 886 14.10 -3.92 -37.81
N VAL A 887 13.77 -2.96 -38.60
CA VAL A 887 14.16 -2.55 -39.92
C VAL A 887 14.13 -3.59 -41.05
N ARG A 888 13.23 -3.33 -41.94
CA ARG A 888 13.29 -3.76 -43.36
C ARG A 888 14.42 -3.07 -44.08
N GLN A 889 15.19 -3.86 -44.83
CA GLN A 889 15.60 -3.50 -46.19
C GLN A 889 16.12 -4.75 -46.91
N ARG A 890 15.46 -5.08 -48.01
CA ARG A 890 15.90 -5.97 -49.05
C ARG A 890 16.87 -5.20 -49.96
N PRO A 891 17.67 -5.74 -50.91
CA PRO A 891 17.22 -6.77 -51.85
C PRO A 891 18.22 -7.84 -52.29
N ALA A 892 17.67 -8.86 -52.86
CA ALA A 892 18.01 -9.85 -53.87
C ALA A 892 19.41 -10.02 -54.47
N ARG A 893 19.86 -11.24 -54.54
CA ARG A 893 20.26 -12.08 -55.73
C ARG A 893 21.10 -13.26 -55.24
N ALA A 894 20.69 -14.38 -55.36
CA ALA A 894 20.69 -15.40 -56.38
C ALA A 894 22.02 -16.24 -56.42
N PHE A 895 21.85 -17.54 -56.38
CA PHE A 895 22.51 -18.60 -57.05
C PHE A 895 23.43 -19.58 -56.31
N HIS A 896 23.02 -20.83 -56.44
CA HIS A 896 23.65 -22.15 -56.54
C HIS A 896 24.43 -22.71 -55.37
N ALA A 897 23.93 -23.75 -54.85
CA ALA A 897 23.97 -25.19 -55.17
C ALA A 897 25.16 -25.92 -54.56
N SER A 898 24.91 -26.85 -53.77
CA SER A 898 25.29 -28.29 -53.83
C SER A 898 25.75 -28.89 -52.50
N ALA A 899 25.04 -29.93 -52.22
CA ALA A 899 25.45 -31.23 -51.66
C ALA A 899 26.03 -31.36 -50.23
N GLY A 900 25.31 -32.14 -49.44
CA GLY A 900 25.70 -32.71 -48.16
C GLY A 900 26.85 -33.69 -48.21
N PRO A 901 27.11 -34.59 -47.32
CA PRO A 901 26.26 -35.01 -46.18
C PRO A 901 26.98 -35.18 -44.79
N ARG A 902 26.19 -35.55 -43.80
CA ARG A 902 26.47 -36.14 -42.48
C ARG A 902 27.69 -37.10 -42.41
N PRO A 903 28.18 -37.70 -41.29
CA PRO A 903 27.61 -37.64 -39.96
C PRO A 903 28.59 -37.76 -38.76
N LEU A 904 27.99 -37.77 -37.54
CA LEU A 904 28.31 -38.65 -36.41
C LEU A 904 29.43 -38.36 -35.40
N MET A 905 28.92 -38.27 -34.17
CA MET A 905 29.40 -39.03 -33.01
C MET A 905 30.61 -38.58 -32.23
N SER A 906 30.46 -38.21 -31.04
CA SER A 906 30.52 -39.02 -29.79
C SER A 906 31.59 -38.54 -28.80
N PHE A 907 31.24 -38.69 -27.57
CA PHE A 907 32.00 -39.05 -26.35
C PHE A 907 32.64 -37.94 -25.50
N LEU A 908 32.07 -37.71 -24.36
CA LEU A 908 32.35 -38.27 -23.05
C LEU A 908 33.54 -37.70 -22.28
N LEU A 909 33.22 -37.18 -21.10
CA LEU A 909 34.01 -37.31 -19.85
C LEU A 909 35.34 -36.55 -19.76
N GLN A 910 35.60 -35.85 -18.78
CA GLN A 910 35.90 -36.16 -17.37
C GLN A 910 36.28 -34.87 -16.64
N LYS A 911 35.65 -34.57 -15.57
CA LYS A 911 36.11 -34.74 -14.18
C LYS A 911 37.27 -33.85 -13.70
N GLN A 912 36.92 -33.15 -12.64
CA GLN A 912 37.73 -32.95 -11.40
C GLN A 912 38.74 -31.85 -11.34
N GLU A 913 38.43 -31.09 -10.38
CA GLU A 913 39.24 -30.65 -9.21
C GLU A 913 40.15 -29.43 -9.39
N ARG A 914 39.87 -28.39 -8.73
CA ARG A 914 40.39 -27.82 -7.47
C ARG A 914 39.57 -26.55 -7.11
#